data_85442e8ef0f1841b971174ec8b25e225
#
_entry.id   85442e8ef0f1841b971174ec8b25e225
#
_cell.length_a   1.000
_cell.length_b   1.000
_cell.length_c   1.000
_cell.angle_alpha   90.00
_cell.angle_beta   90.00
_cell.angle_gamma   90.00
#
_symmetry.space_group_name_H-M   'P 1'
#
loop_
_entity.id
_entity.type
_entity.pdbx_description
1 polymer ?
#
loop_
_entity_poly.entity_id
_entity_poly.type
_entity_poly.pdbx_seq_one_letter_code
_entity_poly.pdbx_strand_id
1 'polypeptide(L)'
;MSNDRLNSMRFMVWLATPLMWLVRPRVAPAENPAKELGIDPAKPVLYVLPTASLIDRIVLYRHCKQFNLPTPDFKPRYLGEPGKAAYLYLTKLGLLQPLRDNNAPAPLSDLVARAQSDKNLEVQLVPVSIIWGRDPARREKSLFKLVFADDEHAGMIQKVLIVIAQGRDTLLNIGKPISLRQQIDSQEDNSETARKLRRVLRVHFRQHRQVSLGPKLYDRAEVIGEVLRAKSVQQAIDRESEKDPGNRRRIELKAQRYVKEITAEPTHGVVRFLRAVLHYLWQKIFHGIETYHSEYLRDLAEKYEVVFMSCHRSHIDYLLLGYVVFEHGMVPPHTAAGINLNFWPVGSLLRRGGAFFLRRKFGGNRLYTAVFNEYVNFLVRRGHALNFFPEGGRSRTGRLLPPKTGMLAMILNGYVRSRTKPIVILPVYVGYDHVVEVKSYLRELQGGKKRPETIGQLLGARKLLRKRYGKAYVNFAKPIMVDEFLDQQHPSWRDEDLSHESKPLWLSKTVDELAEQGMCNINDAVVVSPIALTATAMLASPKRAMAESELLKFLEVAIRIISEGMNFQSGTISRTDPKDIVSFAEEVSSIKRFKYPGNDVLHLNEADAVVMSYYRNNIIHVFTLPSLIANFFLYQEEVSEQAILDGVKAFLPFLKREFFLRWSDDDENQFIRKTLHSMTDNGLLIHIGGSSPTYRRPIVAAEEYGLLKTMAGILQTILERYGITLAILGSF
;
A
#
# COMPACT_ATOMS: atom_id res chain seq x y z
N MET A 1 50.75 18.45 -1.30
CA MET A 1 50.00 17.83 -2.42
C MET A 1 48.54 17.39 -2.09
N SER A 2 48.01 17.60 -0.90
CA SER A 2 46.62 17.22 -0.53
C SER A 2 45.58 18.31 -0.76
N ASN A 3 45.95 19.58 -0.71
CA ASN A 3 45.04 20.74 -0.85
C ASN A 3 44.58 21.02 -2.29
N ASP A 4 45.42 20.82 -3.28
CA ASP A 4 45.08 21.16 -4.68
C ASP A 4 44.01 20.23 -5.30
N ARG A 5 43.90 18.97 -4.83
CA ARG A 5 42.89 18.03 -5.34
C ARG A 5 41.54 18.19 -4.67
N LEU A 6 41.51 18.65 -3.44
CA LEU A 6 40.26 19.06 -2.77
C LEU A 6 39.66 20.32 -3.41
N ASN A 7 40.51 21.23 -3.85
CA ASN A 7 40.11 22.43 -4.61
C ASN A 7 39.54 22.08 -5.99
N SER A 8 40.13 21.11 -6.69
CA SER A 8 39.63 20.68 -8.01
C SER A 8 38.23 20.05 -7.95
N MET A 9 37.88 19.39 -6.85
CA MET A 9 36.57 18.80 -6.67
C MET A 9 35.51 19.80 -6.23
N ARG A 10 35.86 20.71 -5.31
CA ARG A 10 34.99 21.85 -4.99
C ARG A 10 34.70 22.67 -6.23
N PHE A 11 35.71 22.84 -7.10
CA PHE A 11 35.58 23.49 -8.38
C PHE A 11 34.67 22.73 -9.34
N MET A 12 34.81 21.40 -9.48
CA MET A 12 33.91 20.58 -10.32
C MET A 12 32.47 20.54 -9.79
N VAL A 13 32.29 20.47 -8.47
CA VAL A 13 30.96 20.59 -7.85
C VAL A 13 30.38 21.97 -8.11
N TRP A 14 31.20 23.04 -7.99
CA TRP A 14 30.77 24.40 -8.28
C TRP A 14 30.41 24.59 -9.77
N LEU A 15 31.20 24.04 -10.69
CA LEU A 15 30.96 24.07 -12.14
C LEU A 15 29.68 23.27 -12.51
N ALA A 16 29.40 22.18 -11.83
CA ALA A 16 28.18 21.39 -12.01
C ALA A 16 26.93 21.95 -11.28
N THR A 17 27.09 22.95 -10.42
CA THR A 17 25.97 23.53 -9.63
C THR A 17 24.81 24.03 -10.49
N PRO A 18 24.99 24.70 -11.63
CA PRO A 18 23.88 25.10 -12.49
C PRO A 18 23.13 23.91 -13.07
N LEU A 19 23.84 22.86 -13.47
CA LEU A 19 23.27 21.62 -13.96
C LEU A 19 22.54 20.89 -12.84
N MET A 20 23.06 20.93 -11.61
CA MET A 20 22.47 20.33 -10.43
C MET A 20 21.19 21.04 -9.95
N TRP A 21 20.96 22.29 -10.34
CA TRP A 21 19.68 22.97 -10.09
C TRP A 21 18.51 22.33 -10.87
N LEU A 22 18.81 21.75 -12.03
CA LEU A 22 17.87 20.98 -12.83
C LEU A 22 17.59 19.59 -12.23
N VAL A 23 18.48 19.08 -11.38
CA VAL A 23 18.40 17.73 -10.80
C VAL A 23 17.76 17.82 -9.42
N ARG A 24 16.52 17.33 -9.32
CA ARG A 24 15.78 17.19 -8.05
C ARG A 24 15.43 15.72 -7.86
N PRO A 25 16.40 14.88 -7.47
CA PRO A 25 16.11 13.47 -7.31
C PRO A 25 15.20 13.24 -6.11
N ARG A 26 14.33 12.27 -6.26
CA ARG A 26 13.68 11.65 -5.12
C ARG A 26 14.64 10.65 -4.54
N VAL A 27 14.64 10.55 -3.23
CA VAL A 27 15.45 9.59 -2.52
C VAL A 27 14.54 8.45 -2.03
N ALA A 28 14.98 7.25 -2.20
CA ALA A 28 14.31 6.08 -1.65
C ALA A 28 15.33 5.28 -0.84
N PRO A 29 15.04 5.04 0.45
CA PRO A 29 13.88 5.47 1.23
C PRO A 29 13.85 6.99 1.49
N ALA A 30 12.64 7.54 1.71
CA ALA A 30 12.42 8.98 1.65
C ALA A 30 12.73 9.74 2.94
N GLU A 31 12.50 9.15 4.13
CA GLU A 31 12.51 9.90 5.39
C GLU A 31 13.86 9.89 6.09
N ASN A 32 14.42 8.73 6.40
CA ASN A 32 15.73 8.61 7.05
C ASN A 32 16.50 7.41 6.53
N PRO A 33 17.22 7.55 5.38
CA PRO A 33 17.93 6.43 4.77
C PRO A 33 18.93 5.74 5.70
N ALA A 34 19.59 6.46 6.59
CA ALA A 34 20.57 5.88 7.52
C ALA A 34 19.90 4.89 8.48
N LYS A 35 18.80 5.32 9.13
CA LYS A 35 18.09 4.53 10.12
C LYS A 35 17.31 3.38 9.47
N GLU A 36 16.58 3.67 8.39
CA GLU A 36 15.76 2.68 7.70
C GLU A 36 16.57 1.56 7.05
N LEU A 37 17.76 1.91 6.52
CA LEU A 37 18.65 0.93 5.88
C LEU A 37 19.60 0.23 6.85
N GLY A 38 19.73 0.73 8.09
CA GLY A 38 20.68 0.19 9.07
C GLY A 38 22.14 0.46 8.70
N ILE A 39 22.43 1.61 8.06
CA ILE A 39 23.80 2.02 7.77
C ILE A 39 24.45 2.49 9.08
N ASP A 40 25.46 1.77 9.54
CA ASP A 40 26.21 2.09 10.73
C ASP A 40 27.36 3.07 10.40
N PRO A 41 27.28 4.34 10.82
CA PRO A 41 28.33 5.33 10.53
C PRO A 41 29.63 5.06 11.30
N ALA A 42 29.61 4.20 12.33
CA ALA A 42 30.82 3.78 13.04
C ALA A 42 31.67 2.78 12.27
N LYS A 43 31.13 2.14 11.23
CA LYS A 43 31.82 1.19 10.37
C LYS A 43 32.19 1.86 9.02
N PRO A 44 33.30 1.43 8.39
CA PRO A 44 33.64 1.88 7.04
C PRO A 44 32.49 1.65 6.05
N VAL A 45 32.11 2.69 5.30
CA VAL A 45 31.08 2.63 4.27
C VAL A 45 31.70 2.73 2.89
N LEU A 46 31.35 1.82 1.99
CA LEU A 46 31.76 1.83 0.59
C LEU A 46 30.50 1.87 -0.31
N TYR A 47 30.25 3.01 -0.92
CA TYR A 47 29.15 3.13 -1.87
C TYR A 47 29.50 2.44 -3.19
N VAL A 48 28.62 1.56 -3.65
CA VAL A 48 28.80 0.86 -4.92
C VAL A 48 27.82 1.42 -5.94
N LEU A 49 28.37 1.90 -7.06
CA LEU A 49 27.62 2.44 -8.20
C LEU A 49 27.68 1.45 -9.38
N PRO A 50 26.62 1.30 -10.18
CA PRO A 50 26.66 0.43 -11.36
C PRO A 50 27.68 0.88 -12.40
N THR A 51 27.83 2.20 -12.59
CA THR A 51 28.72 2.79 -13.60
C THR A 51 29.57 3.94 -13.04
N ALA A 52 30.76 4.13 -13.61
CA ALA A 52 31.66 5.23 -13.28
C ALA A 52 31.14 6.56 -13.86
N SER A 53 30.31 7.28 -13.13
CA SER A 53 29.74 8.55 -13.56
C SER A 53 30.05 9.67 -12.57
N LEU A 54 30.62 10.78 -13.08
CA LEU A 54 30.89 11.95 -12.24
C LEU A 54 29.59 12.60 -11.73
N ILE A 55 28.58 12.68 -12.59
CA ILE A 55 27.29 13.28 -12.26
C ILE A 55 26.60 12.49 -11.15
N ASP A 56 26.60 11.15 -11.26
CA ASP A 56 25.99 10.28 -10.23
C ASP A 56 26.70 10.46 -8.88
N ARG A 57 28.01 10.62 -8.86
CA ARG A 57 28.78 10.89 -7.63
C ARG A 57 28.43 12.23 -6.99
N ILE A 58 28.27 13.28 -7.80
CA ILE A 58 27.89 14.62 -7.33
C ILE A 58 26.47 14.56 -6.71
N VAL A 59 25.54 13.88 -7.35
CA VAL A 59 24.19 13.66 -6.82
C VAL A 59 24.25 12.92 -5.50
N LEU A 60 24.98 11.83 -5.44
CA LEU A 60 25.17 11.06 -4.21
C LEU A 60 25.77 11.91 -3.09
N TYR A 61 26.88 12.63 -3.36
CA TYR A 61 27.54 13.50 -2.39
C TYR A 61 26.60 14.55 -1.80
N ARG A 62 25.80 15.22 -2.63
CA ARG A 62 24.83 16.22 -2.20
C ARG A 62 23.79 15.64 -1.24
N HIS A 63 23.29 14.45 -1.55
CA HIS A 63 22.25 13.81 -0.75
C HIS A 63 22.79 13.15 0.52
N CYS A 64 24.02 12.61 0.49
CA CYS A 64 24.69 12.18 1.71
C CYS A 64 24.78 13.33 2.73
N LYS A 65 25.11 14.56 2.29
CA LYS A 65 25.10 15.75 3.16
C LYS A 65 23.69 16.08 3.67
N GLN A 66 22.69 15.99 2.82
CA GLN A 66 21.30 16.31 3.20
C GLN A 66 20.75 15.36 4.26
N PHE A 67 21.12 14.07 4.20
CA PHE A 67 20.61 13.02 5.08
C PHE A 67 21.60 12.61 6.19
N ASN A 68 22.64 13.41 6.43
CA ASN A 68 23.70 13.11 7.41
C ASN A 68 24.33 11.71 7.24
N LEU A 69 24.41 11.23 6.01
CA LEU A 69 25.12 10.01 5.66
C LEU A 69 26.62 10.29 5.50
N PRO A 70 27.51 9.30 5.73
CA PRO A 70 28.92 9.43 5.41
C PRO A 70 29.12 9.87 3.95
N THR A 71 29.82 10.98 3.71
CA THR A 71 29.99 11.51 2.36
C THR A 71 31.04 10.69 1.59
N PRO A 72 30.77 10.30 0.33
CA PRO A 72 31.74 9.54 -0.47
C PRO A 72 33.00 10.37 -0.70
N ASP A 73 34.18 9.77 -0.38
CA ASP A 73 35.46 10.39 -0.74
C ASP A 73 35.64 10.31 -2.27
N PHE A 74 36.13 11.39 -2.88
CA PHE A 74 36.32 11.46 -4.33
C PHE A 74 37.55 10.71 -4.85
N LYS A 75 38.42 10.28 -3.94
CA LYS A 75 39.44 9.30 -4.28
C LYS A 75 38.87 7.92 -3.99
N PRO A 76 39.02 6.94 -4.91
CA PRO A 76 38.70 5.57 -4.63
C PRO A 76 39.68 5.04 -3.56
N ARG A 77 39.38 5.32 -2.32
CA ARG A 77 39.99 4.65 -1.18
C ARG A 77 39.09 3.45 -0.89
N TYR A 78 39.71 2.27 -0.93
CA TYR A 78 39.00 1.00 -0.70
C TYR A 78 38.63 0.80 0.77
N LEU A 79 39.08 1.70 1.63
CA LEU A 79 38.80 1.73 3.05
C LEU A 79 38.44 3.15 3.42
N GLY A 80 37.16 3.42 3.66
CA GLY A 80 36.71 4.63 4.32
C GLY A 80 37.13 4.61 5.78
N GLU A 81 37.56 5.75 6.32
CA GLU A 81 37.63 5.93 7.76
C GLU A 81 36.20 6.04 8.33
N PRO A 82 35.95 5.67 9.59
CA PRO A 82 34.68 5.92 10.25
C PRO A 82 34.22 7.37 10.06
N GLY A 83 32.99 7.59 9.64
CA GLY A 83 32.45 8.92 9.32
C GLY A 83 32.78 9.44 7.90
N LYS A 84 33.61 8.74 7.13
CA LYS A 84 33.87 9.02 5.72
C LYS A 84 33.57 7.78 4.89
N ALA A 85 32.98 7.95 3.69
CA ALA A 85 32.71 6.86 2.79
C ALA A 85 33.55 6.95 1.52
N ALA A 86 33.96 5.80 0.99
CA ALA A 86 34.55 5.65 -0.31
C ALA A 86 33.48 5.23 -1.35
N TYR A 87 33.83 5.21 -2.63
CA TYR A 87 32.96 4.70 -3.69
C TYR A 87 33.68 3.72 -4.61
N LEU A 88 32.88 2.81 -5.17
CA LEU A 88 33.30 1.81 -6.13
C LEU A 88 32.30 1.78 -7.30
N TYR A 89 32.73 1.38 -8.48
CA TYR A 89 31.85 1.15 -9.62
C TYR A 89 32.09 -0.22 -10.26
N LEU A 90 31.03 -0.82 -10.82
CA LEU A 90 31.12 -2.15 -11.43
C LEU A 90 31.52 -2.11 -12.91
N THR A 91 31.27 -0.98 -13.61
CA THR A 91 31.55 -0.85 -15.05
C THR A 91 32.11 0.55 -15.36
N LYS A 92 33.15 0.62 -16.17
CA LYS A 92 33.67 1.90 -16.66
C LYS A 92 32.85 2.43 -17.83
N LEU A 93 32.65 3.75 -17.89
CA LEU A 93 32.04 4.41 -19.04
C LEU A 93 33.10 4.76 -20.08
N GLY A 94 32.87 4.33 -21.32
CA GLY A 94 33.54 4.91 -22.49
C GLY A 94 32.82 6.16 -23.00
N LEU A 95 33.37 6.83 -24.01
CA LEU A 95 32.80 8.06 -24.55
C LEU A 95 31.38 7.88 -25.10
N LEU A 96 31.15 6.80 -25.84
CA LEU A 96 29.89 6.49 -26.53
C LEU A 96 29.21 5.20 -26.02
N GLN A 97 29.97 4.27 -25.44
CA GLN A 97 29.47 2.98 -24.93
C GLN A 97 30.24 2.57 -23.67
N PRO A 98 29.62 1.76 -22.77
CA PRO A 98 30.36 1.20 -21.64
C PRO A 98 31.42 0.22 -22.12
N LEU A 99 32.58 0.24 -21.47
CA LEU A 99 33.62 -0.74 -21.70
C LEU A 99 33.19 -2.07 -21.09
N ARG A 100 32.92 -3.08 -21.91
CA ARG A 100 32.60 -4.43 -21.47
C ARG A 100 33.88 -5.12 -20.98
N ASP A 101 33.99 -5.27 -19.68
CA ASP A 101 35.00 -6.11 -19.04
C ASP A 101 34.29 -7.24 -18.26
N ASN A 102 34.64 -8.47 -18.55
CA ASN A 102 34.07 -9.65 -17.87
C ASN A 102 34.69 -9.89 -16.51
N ASN A 103 35.83 -9.30 -16.21
CA ASN A 103 36.55 -9.45 -14.95
C ASN A 103 35.96 -8.53 -13.86
N ALA A 104 36.15 -8.88 -12.60
CA ALA A 104 35.84 -7.99 -11.50
C ALA A 104 36.74 -6.73 -11.60
N PRO A 105 36.20 -5.51 -11.32
CA PRO A 105 37.04 -4.33 -11.28
C PRO A 105 38.21 -4.53 -10.31
N ALA A 106 39.43 -4.14 -10.71
CA ALA A 106 40.62 -4.27 -9.87
C ALA A 106 40.37 -3.76 -8.41
N PRO A 107 39.68 -2.63 -8.19
CA PRO A 107 39.35 -2.16 -6.86
C PRO A 107 38.53 -3.16 -6.00
N LEU A 108 37.66 -3.93 -6.63
CA LEU A 108 36.86 -4.94 -5.91
C LEU A 108 37.71 -6.14 -5.53
N SER A 109 38.60 -6.58 -6.42
CA SER A 109 39.54 -7.68 -6.16
C SER A 109 40.54 -7.32 -5.05
N ASP A 110 41.06 -6.06 -5.08
CA ASP A 110 41.98 -5.56 -4.05
C ASP A 110 41.28 -5.46 -2.66
N LEU A 111 40.03 -5.06 -2.65
CA LEU A 111 39.21 -5.00 -1.43
C LEU A 111 38.98 -6.40 -0.82
N VAL A 112 38.67 -7.39 -1.66
CA VAL A 112 38.49 -8.79 -1.23
C VAL A 112 39.80 -9.33 -0.68
N ALA A 113 40.92 -9.13 -1.38
CA ALA A 113 42.24 -9.58 -0.94
C ALA A 113 42.62 -9.01 0.44
N ARG A 114 42.36 -7.72 0.67
CA ARG A 114 42.61 -7.08 1.98
C ARG A 114 41.70 -7.62 3.07
N ALA A 115 40.41 -7.81 2.77
CA ALA A 115 39.46 -8.32 3.75
C ALA A 115 39.69 -9.80 4.09
N GLN A 116 40.35 -10.58 3.21
CA GLN A 116 40.82 -11.90 3.54
C GLN A 116 42.08 -11.86 4.43
N SER A 117 42.98 -10.92 4.19
CA SER A 117 44.22 -10.76 4.98
C SER A 117 43.93 -10.17 6.36
N ASP A 118 42.94 -9.30 6.50
CA ASP A 118 42.53 -8.66 7.77
C ASP A 118 41.16 -9.15 8.23
N LYS A 119 41.15 -10.06 9.21
CA LYS A 119 39.90 -10.61 9.77
C LYS A 119 39.03 -9.60 10.52
N ASN A 120 39.60 -8.48 10.96
CA ASN A 120 38.88 -7.44 11.70
C ASN A 120 38.28 -6.37 10.77
N LEU A 121 38.56 -6.46 9.48
CA LEU A 121 38.05 -5.49 8.51
C LEU A 121 36.55 -5.76 8.21
N GLU A 122 35.68 -4.94 8.79
CA GLU A 122 34.26 -4.92 8.49
C GLU A 122 33.93 -3.72 7.60
N VAL A 123 33.53 -3.97 6.36
CA VAL A 123 33.15 -2.94 5.39
C VAL A 123 31.68 -3.15 5.01
N GLN A 124 30.91 -2.07 5.06
CA GLN A 124 29.53 -2.02 4.59
C GLN A 124 29.53 -1.60 3.10
N LEU A 125 29.13 -2.50 2.21
CA LEU A 125 28.91 -2.20 0.81
C LEU A 125 27.49 -1.68 0.64
N VAL A 126 27.33 -0.40 0.36
CA VAL A 126 26.03 0.25 0.16
C VAL A 126 25.78 0.42 -1.35
N PRO A 127 24.92 -0.41 -1.95
CA PRO A 127 24.60 -0.27 -3.37
C PRO A 127 23.74 0.98 -3.60
N VAL A 128 24.17 1.80 -4.56
CA VAL A 128 23.46 3.04 -4.92
C VAL A 128 23.18 3.06 -6.41
N SER A 129 21.92 3.20 -6.77
CA SER A 129 21.52 3.38 -8.17
C SER A 129 20.84 4.73 -8.37
N ILE A 130 21.24 5.44 -9.44
CA ILE A 130 20.61 6.70 -9.85
C ILE A 130 19.95 6.43 -11.19
N ILE A 131 18.63 6.47 -11.18
CA ILE A 131 17.80 6.22 -12.36
C ILE A 131 17.36 7.57 -12.92
N TRP A 132 17.88 7.89 -14.10
CA TRP A 132 17.61 9.13 -14.82
C TRP A 132 16.39 8.98 -15.72
N GLY A 133 15.22 9.43 -15.25
CA GLY A 133 13.97 9.18 -15.93
C GLY A 133 13.45 7.75 -15.75
N ARG A 134 12.16 7.60 -15.59
CA ARG A 134 11.53 6.29 -15.36
C ARG A 134 10.84 5.78 -16.62
N ASP A 135 11.48 5.91 -17.80
CA ASP A 135 10.89 5.40 -19.03
C ASP A 135 11.36 3.95 -19.29
N PRO A 136 10.50 2.95 -19.08
CA PRO A 136 10.83 1.59 -19.50
C PRO A 136 10.93 1.60 -21.02
N ALA A 137 12.11 1.38 -21.54
CA ALA A 137 12.49 1.48 -22.94
C ALA A 137 11.44 0.94 -23.90
N ARG A 138 10.57 1.81 -24.38
CA ARG A 138 9.73 1.54 -25.54
C ARG A 138 10.65 1.43 -26.75
N ARG A 139 10.66 0.29 -27.41
CA ARG A 139 11.36 0.13 -28.71
C ARG A 139 10.68 0.97 -29.78
N GLU A 140 10.63 2.29 -29.64
CA GLU A 140 10.25 3.17 -30.74
C GLU A 140 11.45 3.41 -31.65
N LYS A 141 11.24 3.15 -32.94
CA LYS A 141 12.15 3.46 -34.04
C LYS A 141 12.13 4.97 -34.31
N SER A 142 12.73 5.79 -33.47
CA SER A 142 12.81 7.23 -33.66
C SER A 142 14.23 7.73 -33.40
N LEU A 143 14.61 8.85 -34.02
CA LEU A 143 15.86 9.59 -33.81
C LEU A 143 16.13 9.93 -32.33
N PHE A 144 15.09 9.89 -31.47
CA PHE A 144 15.20 9.93 -30.02
C PHE A 144 16.00 8.76 -29.40
N LYS A 145 16.22 7.64 -30.10
CA LYS A 145 17.07 6.54 -29.60
C LYS A 145 18.50 6.95 -29.27
N LEU A 146 19.05 7.97 -29.95
CA LEU A 146 20.40 8.46 -29.68
C LEU A 146 20.50 9.21 -28.35
N VAL A 147 19.37 9.80 -27.89
CA VAL A 147 19.31 10.61 -26.66
C VAL A 147 18.81 9.79 -25.47
N PHE A 148 18.02 8.74 -25.70
CA PHE A 148 17.35 7.93 -24.68
C PHE A 148 17.77 6.46 -24.68
N ALA A 149 19.04 6.17 -25.02
CA ALA A 149 19.60 4.83 -24.82
C ALA A 149 19.52 4.43 -23.33
N ASP A 150 19.43 3.12 -23.08
CA ASP A 150 19.46 2.55 -21.72
C ASP A 150 20.54 3.23 -20.86
N ASP A 151 20.19 3.70 -19.66
CA ASP A 151 21.10 4.36 -18.72
C ASP A 151 22.37 3.54 -18.43
N GLU A 152 22.29 2.21 -18.48
CA GLU A 152 23.43 1.31 -18.34
C GLU A 152 24.39 1.35 -19.54
N HIS A 153 23.92 1.84 -20.71
CA HIS A 153 24.67 1.86 -21.95
C HIS A 153 24.94 3.29 -22.45
N ALA A 154 24.57 4.32 -21.66
CA ALA A 154 24.77 5.71 -22.04
C ALA A 154 26.23 6.14 -21.81
N GLY A 155 26.88 6.68 -22.84
CA GLY A 155 28.18 7.33 -22.71
C GLY A 155 28.08 8.67 -21.98
N MET A 156 29.24 9.29 -21.70
CA MET A 156 29.32 10.55 -20.95
C MET A 156 28.48 11.69 -21.56
N ILE A 157 28.51 11.85 -22.87
CA ILE A 157 27.74 12.89 -23.59
C ILE A 157 26.24 12.63 -23.50
N GLN A 158 25.83 11.37 -23.67
CA GLN A 158 24.42 10.97 -23.55
C GLN A 158 23.89 11.21 -22.13
N LYS A 159 24.67 10.95 -21.09
CA LYS A 159 24.29 11.25 -19.71
C LYS A 159 24.04 12.74 -19.48
N VAL A 160 24.85 13.63 -20.03
CA VAL A 160 24.60 15.08 -19.91
C VAL A 160 23.27 15.46 -20.56
N LEU A 161 22.97 14.95 -21.76
CA LEU A 161 21.69 15.19 -22.44
C LEU A 161 20.49 14.62 -21.66
N ILE A 162 20.65 13.43 -21.09
CA ILE A 162 19.65 12.82 -20.22
C ILE A 162 19.38 13.69 -18.98
N VAL A 163 20.43 14.23 -18.35
CA VAL A 163 20.30 15.11 -17.19
C VAL A 163 19.54 16.39 -17.55
N ILE A 164 19.84 16.99 -18.69
CA ILE A 164 19.15 18.22 -19.15
C ILE A 164 17.66 17.90 -19.43
N ALA A 165 17.37 16.78 -20.06
CA ALA A 165 16.01 16.41 -20.45
C ALA A 165 15.18 15.84 -19.29
N GLN A 166 15.79 15.11 -18.35
CA GLN A 166 15.10 14.28 -17.35
C GLN A 166 15.56 14.50 -15.91
N GLY A 167 16.46 15.42 -15.66
CA GLY A 167 17.06 15.65 -14.34
C GLY A 167 16.04 15.90 -13.20
N ARG A 168 14.86 16.43 -13.52
CA ARG A 168 13.76 16.63 -12.55
C ARG A 168 13.00 15.35 -12.18
N ASP A 169 13.23 14.26 -12.89
CA ASP A 169 12.58 12.97 -12.65
C ASP A 169 13.60 11.88 -12.34
N THR A 170 14.60 12.23 -11.58
CA THR A 170 15.65 11.32 -11.14
C THR A 170 15.22 10.62 -9.85
N LEU A 171 15.53 9.33 -9.74
CA LEU A 171 15.39 8.55 -8.52
C LEU A 171 16.77 8.16 -8.01
N LEU A 172 17.12 8.61 -6.82
CA LEU A 172 18.27 8.13 -6.06
C LEU A 172 17.82 6.99 -5.15
N ASN A 173 18.26 5.80 -5.44
CA ASN A 173 17.97 4.62 -4.66
C ASN A 173 19.22 4.18 -3.90
N ILE A 174 19.13 4.20 -2.57
CA ILE A 174 20.14 3.71 -1.65
C ILE A 174 19.68 2.34 -1.15
N GLY A 175 20.45 1.29 -1.42
CA GLY A 175 20.13 -0.07 -0.98
C GLY A 175 20.62 -0.39 0.42
N LYS A 176 20.15 -1.49 0.99
CA LYS A 176 20.63 -2.00 2.28
C LYS A 176 22.12 -2.33 2.22
N PRO A 177 22.88 -2.07 3.30
CA PRO A 177 24.28 -2.40 3.34
C PRO A 177 24.49 -3.92 3.28
N ILE A 178 25.41 -4.34 2.43
CA ILE A 178 25.87 -5.74 2.33
C ILE A 178 27.17 -5.84 3.10
N SER A 179 27.23 -6.71 4.11
CA SER A 179 28.48 -6.96 4.85
C SER A 179 29.45 -7.69 3.96
N LEU A 180 30.63 -7.08 3.72
CA LEU A 180 31.69 -7.72 2.94
C LEU A 180 32.13 -9.02 3.61
N ARG A 181 32.22 -9.05 4.94
CA ARG A 181 32.66 -10.22 5.71
C ARG A 181 31.76 -11.43 5.51
N GLN A 182 30.45 -11.23 5.42
CA GLN A 182 29.48 -12.31 5.18
C GLN A 182 29.57 -12.90 3.77
N GLN A 183 30.20 -12.20 2.83
CA GLN A 183 30.35 -12.63 1.44
C GLN A 183 31.68 -13.28 1.13
N ILE A 184 32.63 -13.27 2.09
CA ILE A 184 33.96 -13.85 1.93
C ILE A 184 33.99 -15.23 2.55
N ASP A 185 34.22 -16.24 1.71
CA ASP A 185 34.57 -17.58 2.17
C ASP A 185 36.10 -17.69 2.29
N SER A 186 36.58 -18.15 3.43
CA SER A 186 38.01 -18.27 3.72
C SER A 186 38.73 -19.32 2.88
N GLN A 187 37.99 -20.16 2.15
CA GLN A 187 38.52 -21.25 1.32
C GLN A 187 38.53 -20.92 -0.19
N GLU A 188 37.83 -19.86 -0.62
CA GLU A 188 37.76 -19.46 -2.04
C GLU A 188 38.92 -18.53 -2.44
N ASP A 189 39.36 -18.67 -3.69
CA ASP A 189 40.34 -17.74 -4.29
C ASP A 189 39.77 -16.29 -4.36
N ASN A 190 40.64 -15.30 -4.15
CA ASN A 190 40.33 -13.88 -4.18
C ASN A 190 39.58 -13.45 -5.45
N SER A 191 39.98 -14.00 -6.60
CA SER A 191 39.40 -13.67 -7.91
C SER A 191 37.97 -14.27 -8.07
N GLU A 192 37.75 -15.44 -7.46
CA GLU A 192 36.46 -16.12 -7.48
C GLU A 192 35.46 -15.41 -6.56
N THR A 193 35.88 -15.09 -5.34
CA THR A 193 35.09 -14.30 -4.37
C THR A 193 34.72 -12.93 -4.94
N ALA A 194 35.65 -12.24 -5.60
CA ALA A 194 35.36 -10.95 -6.24
C ALA A 194 34.37 -11.07 -7.42
N ARG A 195 34.45 -12.16 -8.20
CA ARG A 195 33.48 -12.44 -9.27
C ARG A 195 32.08 -12.76 -8.70
N LYS A 196 32.01 -13.54 -7.62
CA LYS A 196 30.78 -13.88 -6.89
C LYS A 196 30.12 -12.61 -6.34
N LEU A 197 30.89 -11.76 -5.65
CA LEU A 197 30.41 -10.47 -5.12
C LEU A 197 29.92 -9.52 -6.22
N ARG A 198 30.64 -9.44 -7.33
CA ARG A 198 30.20 -8.65 -8.50
C ARG A 198 28.87 -9.18 -9.07
N ARG A 199 28.67 -10.50 -9.09
CA ARG A 199 27.40 -11.12 -9.52
C ARG A 199 26.26 -10.75 -8.58
N VAL A 200 26.46 -10.83 -7.27
CA VAL A 200 25.48 -10.45 -6.25
C VAL A 200 25.08 -8.98 -6.42
N LEU A 201 26.06 -8.08 -6.55
CA LEU A 201 25.80 -6.66 -6.75
C LEU A 201 25.06 -6.37 -8.07
N ARG A 202 25.39 -7.07 -9.16
CA ARG A 202 24.67 -6.95 -10.44
C ARG A 202 23.22 -7.42 -10.35
N VAL A 203 22.97 -8.52 -9.64
CA VAL A 203 21.61 -9.03 -9.40
C VAL A 203 20.82 -7.99 -8.60
N HIS A 204 21.42 -7.43 -7.55
CA HIS A 204 20.82 -6.40 -6.73
C HIS A 204 20.45 -5.15 -7.55
N PHE A 205 21.37 -4.62 -8.38
CA PHE A 205 21.05 -3.49 -9.26
C PHE A 205 19.96 -3.81 -10.28
N ARG A 206 19.94 -5.03 -10.82
CA ARG A 206 18.87 -5.46 -11.74
C ARG A 206 17.51 -5.50 -11.04
N GLN A 207 17.46 -6.02 -9.82
CA GLN A 207 16.24 -6.06 -9.00
C GLN A 207 15.76 -4.64 -8.68
N HIS A 208 16.64 -3.76 -8.20
CA HIS A 208 16.31 -2.36 -7.94
C HIS A 208 15.77 -1.64 -9.18
N ARG A 209 16.36 -1.89 -10.33
CA ARG A 209 15.90 -1.33 -11.60
C ARG A 209 14.52 -1.87 -11.97
N GLN A 210 14.29 -3.17 -11.81
CA GLN A 210 13.01 -3.79 -12.10
C GLN A 210 11.89 -3.24 -11.21
N VAL A 211 12.12 -3.02 -9.93
CA VAL A 211 11.16 -2.41 -9.00
C VAL A 211 10.82 -0.98 -9.43
N SER A 212 11.82 -0.21 -9.86
CA SER A 212 11.65 1.21 -10.17
C SER A 212 11.12 1.49 -11.57
N LEU A 213 11.45 0.64 -12.55
CA LEU A 213 11.03 0.78 -13.95
C LEU A 213 9.89 -0.19 -14.33
N GLY A 214 9.68 -1.23 -13.52
CA GLY A 214 8.73 -2.29 -13.81
C GLY A 214 9.21 -3.28 -14.88
N PRO A 215 8.38 -4.28 -15.20
CA PRO A 215 8.62 -5.17 -16.31
C PRO A 215 8.51 -4.44 -17.66
N LYS A 216 9.03 -5.06 -18.72
CA LYS A 216 8.97 -4.51 -20.06
C LYS A 216 7.53 -4.18 -20.45
N LEU A 217 7.27 -2.93 -20.81
CA LEU A 217 5.99 -2.54 -21.39
C LEU A 217 5.90 -3.06 -22.82
N TYR A 218 4.81 -3.72 -23.11
CA TYR A 218 4.50 -4.26 -24.44
C TYR A 218 3.63 -3.25 -25.21
N ASP A 219 3.81 -3.20 -26.52
CA ASP A 219 2.91 -2.41 -27.34
C ASP A 219 1.50 -3.04 -27.27
N ARG A 220 0.49 -2.18 -27.29
CA ARG A 220 -0.91 -2.61 -27.22
C ARG A 220 -1.27 -3.62 -28.33
N ALA A 221 -0.68 -3.48 -29.52
CA ALA A 221 -0.87 -4.42 -30.63
C ALA A 221 -0.27 -5.80 -30.29
N GLU A 222 0.90 -5.85 -29.63
CA GLU A 222 1.52 -7.11 -29.16
C GLU A 222 0.62 -7.78 -28.12
N VAL A 223 0.12 -7.02 -27.14
CA VAL A 223 -0.78 -7.55 -26.10
C VAL A 223 -2.06 -8.11 -26.70
N ILE A 224 -2.68 -7.36 -27.62
CA ILE A 224 -3.89 -7.80 -28.32
C ILE A 224 -3.62 -9.10 -29.09
N GLY A 225 -2.49 -9.16 -29.81
CA GLY A 225 -2.10 -10.36 -30.55
C GLY A 225 -1.82 -11.57 -29.67
N GLU A 226 -1.17 -11.39 -28.52
CA GLU A 226 -0.87 -12.47 -27.57
C GLU A 226 -2.15 -13.02 -26.93
N VAL A 227 -3.02 -12.14 -26.44
CA VAL A 227 -4.30 -12.53 -25.84
C VAL A 227 -5.20 -13.26 -26.85
N LEU A 228 -5.30 -12.77 -28.07
CA LEU A 228 -6.14 -13.42 -29.09
C LEU A 228 -5.60 -14.78 -29.52
N ARG A 229 -4.28 -14.98 -29.54
CA ARG A 229 -3.66 -16.28 -29.89
C ARG A 229 -3.73 -17.31 -28.79
N ALA A 230 -4.07 -16.92 -27.58
CA ALA A 230 -4.15 -17.84 -26.46
C ALA A 230 -5.20 -18.94 -26.71
N LYS A 231 -4.84 -20.18 -26.36
CA LYS A 231 -5.66 -21.38 -26.59
C LYS A 231 -7.06 -21.24 -25.99
N SER A 232 -7.15 -20.70 -24.77
CA SER A 232 -8.41 -20.47 -24.07
C SER A 232 -9.36 -19.52 -24.81
N VAL A 233 -8.80 -18.47 -25.44
CA VAL A 233 -9.56 -17.50 -26.22
C VAL A 233 -9.98 -18.11 -27.57
N GLN A 234 -9.09 -18.86 -28.25
CA GLN A 234 -9.41 -19.54 -29.50
C GLN A 234 -10.53 -20.56 -29.32
N GLN A 235 -10.48 -21.36 -28.28
CA GLN A 235 -11.57 -22.30 -27.94
C GLN A 235 -12.89 -21.58 -27.65
N ALA A 236 -12.86 -20.43 -26.98
CA ALA A 236 -14.07 -19.65 -26.73
C ALA A 236 -14.64 -19.08 -28.05
N ILE A 237 -13.77 -18.70 -28.99
CA ILE A 237 -14.18 -18.31 -30.38
C ILE A 237 -14.78 -19.48 -31.09
N ASP A 238 -14.17 -20.67 -31.09
CA ASP A 238 -14.65 -21.88 -31.75
C ASP A 238 -16.04 -22.28 -31.23
N ARG A 239 -16.20 -22.36 -29.90
CA ARG A 239 -17.50 -22.70 -29.26
C ARG A 239 -18.63 -21.69 -29.58
N GLU A 240 -18.29 -20.39 -29.72
CA GLU A 240 -19.28 -19.39 -30.11
C GLU A 240 -19.57 -19.45 -31.60
N SER A 241 -18.58 -19.87 -32.45
CA SER A 241 -18.71 -20.06 -33.88
C SER A 241 -19.56 -21.29 -34.24
N GLU A 242 -19.50 -22.34 -33.43
CA GLU A 242 -20.37 -23.54 -33.61
C GLU A 242 -21.86 -23.20 -33.52
N LYS A 243 -22.22 -22.15 -32.79
CA LYS A 243 -23.61 -21.68 -32.66
C LYS A 243 -24.08 -20.80 -33.80
N ASP A 244 -23.16 -20.26 -34.60
CA ASP A 244 -23.43 -19.38 -35.77
C ASP A 244 -22.43 -19.71 -36.89
N PRO A 245 -22.64 -20.87 -37.61
CA PRO A 245 -21.74 -21.30 -38.66
C PRO A 245 -21.63 -20.26 -39.77
N GLY A 246 -20.42 -19.89 -40.15
CA GLY A 246 -20.12 -18.85 -41.15
C GLY A 246 -19.71 -17.48 -40.56
N ASN A 247 -19.84 -17.25 -39.26
CA ASN A 247 -19.58 -15.96 -38.63
C ASN A 247 -18.28 -15.92 -37.82
N ARG A 248 -17.34 -16.89 -37.94
CA ARG A 248 -16.07 -16.92 -37.16
C ARG A 248 -15.34 -15.59 -37.20
N ARG A 249 -15.18 -14.97 -38.37
CA ARG A 249 -14.52 -13.65 -38.51
C ARG A 249 -15.21 -12.55 -37.68
N ARG A 250 -16.54 -12.57 -37.60
CA ARG A 250 -17.32 -11.62 -36.78
C ARG A 250 -17.06 -11.82 -35.29
N ILE A 251 -16.91 -13.08 -34.88
CA ILE A 251 -16.62 -13.43 -33.47
C ILE A 251 -15.18 -13.08 -33.12
N GLU A 252 -14.22 -13.29 -34.00
CA GLU A 252 -12.83 -12.83 -33.85
C GLU A 252 -12.75 -11.30 -33.72
N LEU A 253 -13.46 -10.54 -34.55
CA LEU A 253 -13.55 -9.09 -34.45
C LEU A 253 -14.22 -8.64 -33.12
N LYS A 254 -15.18 -9.43 -32.63
CA LYS A 254 -15.83 -9.20 -31.34
C LYS A 254 -14.85 -9.44 -30.21
N ALA A 255 -14.07 -10.52 -30.24
CA ALA A 255 -12.99 -10.80 -29.30
C ALA A 255 -11.94 -9.68 -29.32
N GLN A 256 -11.51 -9.23 -30.49
CA GLN A 256 -10.55 -8.12 -30.61
C GLN A 256 -11.11 -6.82 -30.01
N ARG A 257 -12.40 -6.53 -30.17
CA ARG A 257 -13.05 -5.37 -29.53
C ARG A 257 -13.01 -5.50 -28.00
N TYR A 258 -13.24 -6.71 -27.47
CA TYR A 258 -13.17 -6.97 -26.04
C TYR A 258 -11.74 -6.76 -25.50
N VAL A 259 -10.71 -7.27 -26.19
CA VAL A 259 -9.33 -7.02 -25.78
C VAL A 259 -9.03 -5.52 -25.78
N LYS A 260 -9.42 -4.78 -26.84
CA LYS A 260 -9.26 -3.32 -26.93
C LYS A 260 -10.03 -2.56 -25.84
N GLU A 261 -11.18 -3.06 -25.43
CA GLU A 261 -11.97 -2.48 -24.33
C GLU A 261 -11.25 -2.65 -23.00
N ILE A 262 -10.68 -3.83 -22.74
CA ILE A 262 -10.08 -4.23 -21.46
C ILE A 262 -8.69 -3.64 -21.27
N THR A 263 -7.78 -3.77 -22.23
CA THR A 263 -6.34 -3.58 -22.07
C THR A 263 -5.94 -2.18 -21.63
N ALA A 264 -5.02 -2.09 -20.64
CA ALA A 264 -4.28 -0.88 -20.30
C ALA A 264 -3.24 -0.54 -21.38
N GLU A 265 -2.80 0.72 -21.37
CA GLU A 265 -1.76 1.23 -22.26
C GLU A 265 -0.89 2.23 -21.51
N PRO A 266 -0.17 1.80 -20.44
CA PRO A 266 0.56 2.72 -19.60
C PRO A 266 1.60 3.48 -20.42
N THR A 267 1.62 4.79 -20.23
CA THR A 267 2.56 5.70 -20.91
C THR A 267 3.24 6.54 -19.85
N HIS A 268 4.56 6.50 -19.81
CA HIS A 268 5.35 7.18 -18.78
C HIS A 268 5.05 8.69 -18.71
N GLY A 269 4.95 9.38 -19.85
CA GLY A 269 4.60 10.79 -19.89
C GLY A 269 3.27 11.11 -19.21
N VAL A 270 2.26 10.25 -19.39
CA VAL A 270 0.94 10.42 -18.73
C VAL A 270 1.03 10.11 -17.24
N VAL A 271 1.78 9.10 -16.83
CA VAL A 271 2.00 8.80 -15.40
C VAL A 271 2.67 9.99 -14.71
N ARG A 272 3.68 10.61 -15.33
CA ARG A 272 4.33 11.83 -14.82
C ARG A 272 3.37 13.03 -14.73
N PHE A 273 2.59 13.23 -15.77
CA PHE A 273 1.56 14.28 -15.81
C PHE A 273 0.53 14.07 -14.70
N LEU A 274 -0.02 12.85 -14.60
CA LEU A 274 -0.95 12.49 -13.52
C LEU A 274 -0.33 12.72 -12.14
N ARG A 275 0.91 12.32 -11.94
CA ARG A 275 1.60 12.55 -10.68
C ARG A 275 1.68 14.04 -10.34
N ALA A 276 2.04 14.91 -11.31
CA ALA A 276 2.15 16.34 -11.05
C ALA A 276 0.78 16.96 -10.70
N VAL A 277 -0.26 16.57 -11.44
CA VAL A 277 -1.65 17.00 -11.18
C VAL A 277 -2.12 16.49 -9.81
N LEU A 278 -1.89 15.22 -9.51
CA LEU A 278 -2.29 14.61 -8.25
C LEU A 278 -1.55 15.22 -7.07
N HIS A 279 -0.25 15.45 -7.19
CA HIS A 279 0.53 16.14 -6.15
C HIS A 279 -0.09 17.50 -5.79
N TYR A 280 -0.42 18.30 -6.81
CA TYR A 280 -1.10 19.57 -6.60
C TYR A 280 -2.48 19.41 -5.95
N LEU A 281 -3.27 18.42 -6.41
CA LEU A 281 -4.61 18.16 -5.87
C LEU A 281 -4.56 17.69 -4.41
N TRP A 282 -3.64 16.77 -4.06
CA TRP A 282 -3.49 16.30 -2.68
C TRP A 282 -3.09 17.41 -1.72
N GLN A 283 -2.25 18.34 -2.17
CA GLN A 283 -1.85 19.49 -1.37
C GLN A 283 -2.95 20.56 -1.24
N LYS A 284 -3.80 20.70 -2.28
CA LYS A 284 -4.84 21.74 -2.34
C LYS A 284 -6.16 21.33 -1.71
N ILE A 285 -6.58 20.07 -1.93
CA ILE A 285 -7.86 19.54 -1.47
C ILE A 285 -7.72 18.89 -0.09
N PHE A 286 -6.63 18.16 0.12
CA PHE A 286 -6.31 17.49 1.37
C PHE A 286 -5.14 18.18 2.07
N HIS A 287 -5.05 18.06 3.40
CA HIS A 287 -3.88 18.50 4.18
C HIS A 287 -2.68 17.53 4.04
N GLY A 288 -2.60 16.84 2.92
CA GLY A 288 -1.58 15.84 2.62
C GLY A 288 -2.09 14.41 2.69
N ILE A 289 -1.15 13.49 2.48
CA ILE A 289 -1.36 12.05 2.57
C ILE A 289 -0.47 11.52 3.68
N GLU A 290 -1.02 10.74 4.58
CA GLU A 290 -0.25 9.97 5.55
C GLU A 290 -0.17 8.51 5.10
N THR A 291 1.05 7.98 5.08
CA THR A 291 1.33 6.61 4.66
C THR A 291 1.97 5.86 5.81
N TYR A 292 1.47 4.67 6.12
CA TYR A 292 1.95 3.83 7.21
C TYR A 292 2.39 2.47 6.69
N HIS A 293 3.40 1.88 7.35
CA HIS A 293 3.96 0.57 7.03
C HIS A 293 4.38 0.42 5.55
N SER A 294 4.96 1.47 4.99
CA SER A 294 5.42 1.49 3.59
C SER A 294 6.88 1.08 3.41
N GLU A 295 7.63 0.94 4.49
CA GLU A 295 9.08 0.69 4.53
C GLU A 295 9.47 -0.65 3.90
N TYR A 296 8.60 -1.67 3.98
CA TYR A 296 8.86 -2.98 3.41
C TYR A 296 8.40 -3.16 1.94
N LEU A 297 7.71 -2.15 1.37
CA LEU A 297 7.12 -2.26 0.02
C LEU A 297 8.14 -2.63 -1.04
N ARG A 298 9.31 -2.03 -0.98
CA ARG A 298 10.37 -2.25 -1.97
C ARG A 298 10.98 -3.63 -1.84
N ASP A 299 11.24 -4.07 -0.61
CA ASP A 299 11.77 -5.40 -0.32
C ASP A 299 10.82 -6.49 -0.84
N LEU A 300 9.50 -6.27 -0.69
CA LEU A 300 8.49 -7.16 -1.25
C LEU A 300 8.53 -7.15 -2.78
N ALA A 301 8.57 -5.97 -3.41
CA ALA A 301 8.57 -5.86 -4.87
C ALA A 301 9.83 -6.42 -5.53
N GLU A 302 10.97 -6.47 -4.81
CA GLU A 302 12.20 -7.12 -5.27
C GLU A 302 12.03 -8.64 -5.36
N LYS A 303 11.38 -9.24 -4.37
CA LYS A 303 11.24 -10.69 -4.21
C LYS A 303 9.99 -11.25 -4.85
N TYR A 304 8.89 -10.53 -4.77
CA TYR A 304 7.54 -10.97 -5.13
C TYR A 304 6.91 -10.09 -6.20
N GLU A 305 5.96 -10.66 -6.91
CA GLU A 305 5.02 -9.87 -7.71
C GLU A 305 3.91 -9.36 -6.79
N VAL A 306 3.77 -8.03 -6.69
CA VAL A 306 2.86 -7.44 -5.71
C VAL A 306 1.47 -7.27 -6.30
N VAL A 307 0.49 -7.87 -5.64
CA VAL A 307 -0.93 -7.70 -5.93
C VAL A 307 -1.58 -6.93 -4.79
N PHE A 308 -1.86 -5.66 -5.01
CA PHE A 308 -2.54 -4.81 -4.04
C PHE A 308 -4.03 -5.16 -3.99
N MET A 309 -4.51 -5.45 -2.79
CA MET A 309 -5.91 -5.73 -2.49
C MET A 309 -6.45 -4.60 -1.62
N SER A 310 -7.04 -3.56 -2.24
CA SER A 310 -7.39 -2.32 -1.57
C SER A 310 -8.85 -2.25 -1.18
N CYS A 311 -9.20 -1.72 0.00
CA CYS A 311 -10.58 -1.36 0.29
C CYS A 311 -11.04 -0.20 -0.61
N HIS A 312 -12.35 -0.03 -0.79
CA HIS A 312 -12.89 0.95 -1.74
C HIS A 312 -13.84 1.95 -1.06
N ARG A 313 -13.36 3.17 -0.86
CA ARG A 313 -14.06 4.27 -0.18
C ARG A 313 -14.50 5.37 -1.12
N SER A 314 -13.66 5.71 -2.10
CA SER A 314 -13.83 6.85 -3.01
C SER A 314 -13.41 6.51 -4.43
N HIS A 315 -13.89 7.26 -5.40
CA HIS A 315 -13.42 7.17 -6.79
C HIS A 315 -11.95 7.54 -6.98
N ILE A 316 -11.35 8.21 -6.01
CA ILE A 316 -9.95 8.63 -6.08
C ILE A 316 -8.98 7.60 -5.50
N ASP A 317 -9.46 6.49 -4.91
CA ASP A 317 -8.61 5.50 -4.24
C ASP A 317 -7.53 4.92 -5.15
N TYR A 318 -7.88 4.58 -6.40
CA TYR A 318 -6.92 4.04 -7.35
C TYR A 318 -5.85 5.06 -7.78
N LEU A 319 -6.21 6.35 -7.82
CA LEU A 319 -5.25 7.42 -8.07
C LEU A 319 -4.35 7.65 -6.86
N LEU A 320 -4.91 7.57 -5.66
CA LEU A 320 -4.19 7.72 -4.41
C LEU A 320 -3.13 6.62 -4.25
N LEU A 321 -3.53 5.34 -4.38
CA LEU A 321 -2.58 4.23 -4.28
C LEU A 321 -1.50 4.31 -5.36
N GLY A 322 -1.89 4.56 -6.62
CA GLY A 322 -0.93 4.71 -7.72
C GLY A 322 0.07 5.85 -7.47
N TYR A 323 -0.40 6.97 -6.91
CA TYR A 323 0.45 8.09 -6.52
C TYR A 323 1.42 7.71 -5.37
N VAL A 324 0.92 7.08 -4.30
CA VAL A 324 1.74 6.67 -3.15
C VAL A 324 2.82 5.67 -3.58
N VAL A 325 2.46 4.62 -4.32
CA VAL A 325 3.41 3.63 -4.84
C VAL A 325 4.48 4.28 -5.71
N PHE A 326 4.09 5.26 -6.54
CA PHE A 326 5.04 6.01 -7.38
C PHE A 326 5.97 6.90 -6.55
N GLU A 327 5.49 7.56 -5.50
CA GLU A 327 6.34 8.36 -4.59
C GLU A 327 7.36 7.50 -3.85
N HIS A 328 7.03 6.23 -3.54
CA HIS A 328 7.96 5.24 -2.95
C HIS A 328 8.95 4.64 -3.97
N GLY A 329 9.04 5.20 -5.18
CA GLY A 329 10.05 4.79 -6.14
C GLY A 329 9.68 3.56 -6.97
N MET A 330 8.46 3.07 -6.89
CA MET A 330 7.96 1.91 -7.62
C MET A 330 7.10 2.34 -8.82
N VAL A 331 6.81 1.39 -9.70
CA VAL A 331 5.88 1.60 -10.82
C VAL A 331 4.45 1.49 -10.31
N PRO A 332 3.54 2.40 -10.70
CA PRO A 332 2.13 2.27 -10.36
C PRO A 332 1.56 0.94 -10.85
N PRO A 333 0.73 0.25 -10.03
CA PRO A 333 0.15 -1.02 -10.41
C PRO A 333 -0.87 -0.87 -11.54
N HIS A 334 -1.02 -1.92 -12.35
CA HIS A 334 -2.17 -2.04 -13.24
C HIS A 334 -3.45 -2.16 -12.43
N THR A 335 -4.35 -1.19 -12.53
CA THR A 335 -5.53 -1.11 -11.66
C THR A 335 -6.80 -1.52 -12.40
N ALA A 336 -7.54 -2.46 -11.80
CA ALA A 336 -8.86 -2.87 -12.27
C ALA A 336 -9.89 -1.77 -12.06
N ALA A 337 -10.43 -1.20 -13.13
CA ALA A 337 -11.40 -0.11 -13.11
C ALA A 337 -12.73 -0.53 -13.75
N GLY A 338 -13.84 -0.02 -13.24
CA GLY A 338 -15.15 -0.28 -13.85
C GLY A 338 -15.29 0.37 -15.23
N ILE A 339 -15.93 -0.32 -16.18
CA ILE A 339 -16.15 0.17 -17.55
C ILE A 339 -16.88 1.52 -17.63
N ASN A 340 -17.62 1.89 -16.60
CA ASN A 340 -18.29 3.18 -16.49
C ASN A 340 -17.31 4.37 -16.45
N LEU A 341 -16.04 4.15 -16.14
CA LEU A 341 -14.99 5.16 -16.17
C LEU A 341 -14.30 5.27 -17.55
N ASN A 342 -14.65 4.39 -18.49
CA ASN A 342 -14.07 4.36 -19.84
C ASN A 342 -14.79 5.31 -20.80
N PHE A 343 -14.98 6.57 -20.43
CA PHE A 343 -15.52 7.61 -21.30
C PHE A 343 -14.45 8.67 -21.64
N TRP A 344 -14.58 9.26 -22.81
CA TRP A 344 -13.62 10.29 -23.26
C TRP A 344 -13.78 11.61 -22.48
N PRO A 345 -12.69 12.31 -22.06
CA PRO A 345 -11.26 11.95 -22.19
C PRO A 345 -10.71 11.11 -21.04
N VAL A 346 -11.49 10.89 -19.97
CA VAL A 346 -11.09 10.28 -18.70
C VAL A 346 -10.60 8.84 -18.93
N GLY A 347 -11.35 8.03 -19.66
CA GLY A 347 -10.97 6.64 -19.94
C GLY A 347 -9.62 6.52 -20.64
N SER A 348 -9.32 7.41 -21.59
CA SER A 348 -8.02 7.44 -22.27
C SER A 348 -6.89 7.80 -21.31
N LEU A 349 -7.10 8.78 -20.42
CA LEU A 349 -6.13 9.21 -19.42
C LEU A 349 -5.84 8.08 -18.41
N LEU A 350 -6.90 7.45 -17.88
CA LEU A 350 -6.78 6.35 -16.93
C LEU A 350 -6.08 5.13 -17.55
N ARG A 351 -6.43 4.78 -18.78
CA ARG A 351 -5.81 3.70 -19.55
C ARG A 351 -4.29 3.91 -19.69
N ARG A 352 -3.90 5.13 -20.04
CA ARG A 352 -2.48 5.51 -20.12
C ARG A 352 -1.81 5.66 -18.76
N GLY A 353 -2.59 5.78 -17.70
CA GLY A 353 -2.13 5.71 -16.31
C GLY A 353 -1.98 4.28 -15.76
N GLY A 354 -2.34 3.25 -16.54
CA GLY A 354 -2.25 1.84 -16.13
C GLY A 354 -3.58 1.20 -15.75
N ALA A 355 -4.71 1.89 -15.89
CA ALA A 355 -6.02 1.29 -15.63
C ALA A 355 -6.44 0.34 -16.78
N PHE A 356 -6.98 -0.82 -16.42
CA PHE A 356 -7.67 -1.72 -17.33
C PHE A 356 -9.15 -1.84 -16.92
N PHE A 357 -10.03 -2.06 -17.90
CA PHE A 357 -11.46 -1.91 -17.66
C PHE A 357 -12.19 -3.25 -17.62
N LEU A 358 -13.12 -3.38 -16.67
CA LEU A 358 -13.96 -4.56 -16.55
C LEU A 358 -15.45 -4.19 -16.50
N ARG A 359 -16.28 -5.02 -17.10
CA ARG A 359 -17.73 -4.92 -17.02
C ARG A 359 -18.23 -5.41 -15.66
N ARG A 360 -19.25 -4.75 -15.10
CA ARG A 360 -19.81 -5.16 -13.78
C ARG A 360 -20.50 -6.52 -13.80
N LYS A 361 -21.08 -6.90 -14.93
CA LYS A 361 -21.75 -8.19 -15.15
C LYS A 361 -21.25 -8.77 -16.45
N PHE A 362 -20.48 -9.82 -16.41
CA PHE A 362 -20.01 -10.58 -17.58
C PHE A 362 -20.24 -12.08 -17.42
N GLY A 363 -20.83 -12.52 -16.30
CA GLY A 363 -21.33 -13.89 -16.16
C GLY A 363 -22.36 -14.18 -17.26
N GLY A 364 -22.15 -15.25 -18.03
CA GLY A 364 -22.95 -15.58 -19.23
C GLY A 364 -22.31 -15.19 -20.56
N ASN A 365 -21.36 -14.26 -20.60
CA ASN A 365 -20.57 -13.96 -21.81
C ASN A 365 -19.23 -14.70 -21.78
N ARG A 366 -19.23 -15.95 -22.21
CA ARG A 366 -18.07 -16.84 -22.16
C ARG A 366 -16.85 -16.28 -22.91
N LEU A 367 -17.07 -15.66 -24.08
CA LEU A 367 -15.99 -15.06 -24.86
C LEU A 367 -15.34 -13.88 -24.12
N TYR A 368 -16.14 -12.98 -23.52
CA TYR A 368 -15.61 -11.88 -22.74
C TYR A 368 -14.81 -12.38 -21.54
N THR A 369 -15.34 -13.40 -20.84
CA THR A 369 -14.66 -14.01 -19.69
C THR A 369 -13.33 -14.65 -20.07
N ALA A 370 -13.26 -15.36 -21.20
CA ALA A 370 -12.02 -15.96 -21.68
C ALA A 370 -10.96 -14.89 -22.02
N VAL A 371 -11.37 -13.84 -22.73
CA VAL A 371 -10.50 -12.70 -23.08
C VAL A 371 -10.00 -11.98 -21.82
N PHE A 372 -10.88 -11.73 -20.86
CA PHE A 372 -10.52 -11.03 -19.63
C PHE A 372 -9.56 -11.86 -18.77
N ASN A 373 -9.85 -13.15 -18.59
CA ASN A 373 -8.99 -14.10 -17.89
C ASN A 373 -7.58 -14.13 -18.50
N GLU A 374 -7.51 -14.26 -19.83
CA GLU A 374 -6.22 -14.34 -20.50
C GLU A 374 -5.42 -13.03 -20.39
N TYR A 375 -6.09 -11.88 -20.39
CA TYR A 375 -5.41 -10.61 -20.14
C TYR A 375 -4.86 -10.51 -18.72
N VAL A 376 -5.60 -10.94 -17.70
CA VAL A 376 -5.10 -11.02 -16.31
C VAL A 376 -3.92 -11.99 -16.24
N ASN A 377 -4.04 -13.17 -16.84
CA ASN A 377 -2.94 -14.16 -16.93
C ASN A 377 -1.70 -13.57 -17.61
N PHE A 378 -1.89 -12.78 -18.69
CA PHE A 378 -0.79 -12.07 -19.34
C PHE A 378 -0.06 -11.13 -18.37
N LEU A 379 -0.80 -10.32 -17.59
CA LEU A 379 -0.22 -9.42 -16.63
C LEU A 379 0.57 -10.16 -15.54
N VAL A 380 -0.01 -11.24 -14.99
CA VAL A 380 0.63 -12.10 -13.97
C VAL A 380 1.90 -12.75 -14.53
N ARG A 381 1.85 -13.38 -15.71
CA ARG A 381 3.02 -14.03 -16.32
C ARG A 381 4.15 -13.07 -16.64
N ARG A 382 3.83 -11.82 -16.94
CA ARG A 382 4.81 -10.77 -17.27
C ARG A 382 5.34 -10.02 -16.08
N GLY A 383 4.85 -10.35 -14.87
CA GLY A 383 5.32 -9.76 -13.63
C GLY A 383 4.89 -8.31 -13.43
N HIS A 384 3.68 -7.95 -13.88
CA HIS A 384 3.12 -6.63 -13.64
C HIS A 384 2.39 -6.57 -12.31
N ALA A 385 2.74 -5.60 -11.48
CA ALA A 385 2.00 -5.33 -10.26
C ALA A 385 0.53 -5.00 -10.57
N LEU A 386 -0.37 -5.57 -9.79
CA LEU A 386 -1.82 -5.43 -9.95
C LEU A 386 -2.44 -4.71 -8.77
N ASN A 387 -3.53 -3.99 -9.00
CA ASN A 387 -4.40 -3.48 -7.93
C ASN A 387 -5.86 -3.77 -8.27
N PHE A 388 -6.59 -4.30 -7.31
CA PHE A 388 -8.03 -4.52 -7.42
C PHE A 388 -8.75 -4.24 -6.10
N PHE A 389 -10.05 -4.00 -6.20
CA PHE A 389 -10.93 -3.75 -5.07
C PHE A 389 -11.80 -4.98 -4.82
N PRO A 390 -11.55 -5.76 -3.77
CA PRO A 390 -12.28 -7.00 -3.51
C PRO A 390 -13.77 -6.77 -3.31
N GLU A 391 -14.16 -5.62 -2.78
CA GLU A 391 -15.56 -5.23 -2.56
C GLU A 391 -16.37 -5.10 -3.87
N GLY A 392 -15.69 -4.91 -5.01
CA GLY A 392 -16.33 -4.73 -6.32
C GLY A 392 -17.24 -3.51 -6.42
N GLY A 393 -17.19 -2.62 -5.45
CA GLY A 393 -17.91 -1.36 -5.39
C GLY A 393 -17.50 -0.57 -4.15
N ARG A 394 -17.78 0.74 -4.13
CA ARG A 394 -17.44 1.60 -3.00
C ARG A 394 -18.37 1.32 -1.81
N SER A 395 -17.80 1.26 -0.61
CA SER A 395 -18.59 1.24 0.61
C SER A 395 -19.35 2.56 0.77
N ARG A 396 -20.64 2.49 0.97
CA ARG A 396 -21.50 3.65 1.23
C ARG A 396 -21.77 3.88 2.71
N THR A 397 -21.52 2.85 3.50
CA THR A 397 -21.76 2.86 4.93
C THR A 397 -20.51 3.13 5.75
N GLY A 398 -19.31 3.07 5.13
CA GLY A 398 -18.03 3.14 5.82
C GLY A 398 -17.50 1.78 6.28
N ARG A 399 -18.30 0.71 6.27
CA ARG A 399 -17.85 -0.67 6.57
C ARG A 399 -17.27 -1.34 5.34
N LEU A 400 -16.43 -2.34 5.53
CA LEU A 400 -16.02 -3.22 4.45
C LEU A 400 -17.24 -4.01 3.92
N LEU A 401 -17.29 -4.20 2.61
CA LEU A 401 -18.30 -5.05 1.97
C LEU A 401 -17.75 -6.46 1.81
N PRO A 402 -18.64 -7.49 1.73
CA PRO A 402 -18.22 -8.85 1.44
C PRO A 402 -17.40 -8.92 0.14
N PRO A 403 -16.31 -9.71 0.12
CA PRO A 403 -15.42 -9.78 -1.03
C PRO A 403 -16.07 -10.48 -2.21
N LYS A 404 -15.78 -10.00 -3.41
CA LYS A 404 -16.05 -10.65 -4.69
C LYS A 404 -14.78 -11.31 -5.17
N THR A 405 -14.74 -12.61 -5.11
CA THR A 405 -13.53 -13.41 -5.29
C THR A 405 -13.09 -13.62 -6.75
N GLY A 406 -13.92 -13.19 -7.73
CA GLY A 406 -13.67 -13.45 -9.14
C GLY A 406 -12.31 -12.97 -9.67
N MET A 407 -11.86 -11.75 -9.30
CA MET A 407 -10.55 -11.23 -9.73
C MET A 407 -9.41 -12.02 -9.07
N LEU A 408 -9.52 -12.28 -7.78
CA LEU A 408 -8.53 -13.06 -7.03
C LEU A 408 -8.41 -14.48 -7.59
N ALA A 409 -9.54 -15.10 -7.93
CA ALA A 409 -9.57 -16.41 -8.59
C ALA A 409 -8.82 -16.42 -9.93
N MET A 410 -8.96 -15.36 -10.73
CA MET A 410 -8.26 -15.23 -12.01
C MET A 410 -6.75 -15.07 -11.82
N ILE A 411 -6.34 -14.24 -10.87
CA ILE A 411 -4.94 -14.01 -10.53
C ILE A 411 -4.31 -15.33 -10.03
N LEU A 412 -4.97 -16.00 -9.09
CA LEU A 412 -4.45 -17.23 -8.49
C LEU A 412 -4.39 -18.37 -9.53
N ASN A 413 -5.43 -18.52 -10.35
CA ASN A 413 -5.43 -19.51 -11.45
C ASN A 413 -4.32 -19.23 -12.48
N GLY A 414 -4.06 -17.96 -12.82
CA GLY A 414 -2.93 -17.58 -13.66
C GLY A 414 -1.58 -17.91 -13.03
N TYR A 415 -1.44 -17.67 -11.73
CA TYR A 415 -0.23 -17.92 -10.99
C TYR A 415 0.12 -19.42 -10.89
N VAL A 416 -0.82 -20.25 -10.42
CA VAL A 416 -0.56 -21.69 -10.22
C VAL A 416 -0.21 -22.41 -11.53
N ARG A 417 -0.64 -21.86 -12.68
CA ARG A 417 -0.30 -22.39 -14.01
C ARG A 417 1.06 -21.91 -14.53
N SER A 418 1.46 -20.69 -14.25
CA SER A 418 2.68 -20.10 -14.83
C SER A 418 3.89 -20.20 -13.92
N ARG A 419 3.71 -20.09 -12.62
CA ARG A 419 4.74 -20.20 -11.56
C ARG A 419 6.03 -19.43 -11.87
N THR A 420 5.87 -18.21 -12.42
CA THR A 420 7.03 -17.43 -12.90
C THR A 420 7.77 -16.74 -11.77
N LYS A 421 7.10 -15.83 -11.05
CA LYS A 421 7.65 -15.10 -9.89
C LYS A 421 6.65 -15.26 -8.74
N PRO A 422 7.10 -15.54 -7.51
CA PRO A 422 6.20 -15.67 -6.36
C PRO A 422 5.31 -14.44 -6.21
N ILE A 423 4.03 -14.65 -5.89
CA ILE A 423 3.07 -13.56 -5.67
C ILE A 423 2.92 -13.28 -4.19
N VAL A 424 2.80 -12.01 -3.85
CA VAL A 424 2.34 -11.55 -2.54
C VAL A 424 1.04 -10.75 -2.71
N ILE A 425 0.00 -11.12 -1.96
CA ILE A 425 -1.19 -10.29 -1.81
C ILE A 425 -0.88 -9.28 -0.71
N LEU A 426 -0.97 -8.00 -1.05
CA LEU A 426 -0.77 -6.91 -0.10
C LEU A 426 -2.09 -6.18 0.14
N PRO A 427 -2.77 -6.47 1.26
CA PRO A 427 -3.99 -5.78 1.62
C PRO A 427 -3.67 -4.31 1.97
N VAL A 428 -4.54 -3.38 1.54
CA VAL A 428 -4.33 -1.94 1.71
C VAL A 428 -5.58 -1.29 2.27
N TYR A 429 -5.44 -0.64 3.42
CA TYR A 429 -6.46 0.25 3.94
C TYR A 429 -6.32 1.63 3.31
N VAL A 430 -7.43 2.18 2.84
CA VAL A 430 -7.55 3.56 2.36
C VAL A 430 -8.61 4.26 3.19
N GLY A 431 -8.26 5.40 3.76
CA GLY A 431 -9.15 6.19 4.59
C GLY A 431 -9.06 7.69 4.28
N TYR A 432 -10.05 8.44 4.74
CA TYR A 432 -10.14 9.88 4.55
C TYR A 432 -10.80 10.52 5.77
N ASP A 433 -10.33 11.67 6.20
CA ASP A 433 -11.05 12.47 7.18
C ASP A 433 -12.39 12.98 6.62
N HIS A 434 -12.42 13.28 5.33
CA HIS A 434 -13.67 13.61 4.66
C HIS A 434 -13.73 13.03 3.25
N VAL A 435 -14.68 12.12 3.03
CA VAL A 435 -14.93 11.53 1.71
C VAL A 435 -15.72 12.50 0.85
N VAL A 436 -15.21 12.78 -0.34
CA VAL A 436 -15.80 13.75 -1.28
C VAL A 436 -17.25 13.41 -1.61
N GLU A 437 -17.55 12.11 -1.74
CA GLU A 437 -18.84 11.58 -2.18
C GLU A 437 -19.83 11.27 -1.06
N VAL A 438 -19.49 11.48 0.21
CA VAL A 438 -20.31 11.02 1.35
C VAL A 438 -21.77 11.51 1.29
N LYS A 439 -22.01 12.74 0.86
CA LYS A 439 -23.38 13.28 0.67
C LYS A 439 -24.15 12.58 -0.43
N SER A 440 -23.48 12.09 -1.46
CA SER A 440 -24.08 11.27 -2.53
C SER A 440 -24.45 9.88 -2.00
N TYR A 441 -23.58 9.28 -1.19
CA TYR A 441 -23.83 7.98 -0.56
C TYR A 441 -25.07 8.00 0.33
N LEU A 442 -25.21 9.03 1.15
CA LEU A 442 -26.38 9.19 2.02
C LEU A 442 -27.68 9.32 1.22
N ARG A 443 -27.66 10.09 0.15
CA ARG A 443 -28.82 10.22 -0.73
C ARG A 443 -29.21 8.88 -1.37
N GLU A 444 -28.22 8.11 -1.82
CA GLU A 444 -28.45 6.76 -2.37
C GLU A 444 -29.02 5.80 -1.31
N LEU A 445 -28.53 5.87 -0.07
CA LEU A 445 -29.03 5.05 1.04
C LEU A 445 -30.49 5.41 1.44
N GLN A 446 -30.88 6.67 1.26
CA GLN A 446 -32.25 7.15 1.47
C GLN A 446 -33.20 6.84 0.29
N GLY A 447 -32.79 6.00 -0.66
CA GLY A 447 -33.62 5.60 -1.82
C GLY A 447 -33.54 6.54 -3.02
N GLY A 448 -32.65 7.53 -2.99
CA GLY A 448 -32.41 8.44 -4.14
C GLY A 448 -31.83 7.70 -5.35
N LYS A 449 -32.31 8.04 -6.55
CA LYS A 449 -31.79 7.45 -7.80
C LYS A 449 -30.29 7.69 -7.96
N LYS A 450 -29.57 6.63 -8.32
CA LYS A 450 -28.17 6.69 -8.74
C LYS A 450 -28.00 7.64 -9.91
N ARG A 451 -27.27 8.73 -9.71
CA ARG A 451 -26.92 9.63 -10.82
C ARG A 451 -25.75 9.01 -11.61
N PRO A 452 -25.81 9.02 -12.95
CA PRO A 452 -24.67 8.58 -13.77
C PRO A 452 -23.47 9.51 -13.49
N GLU A 453 -22.30 8.91 -13.39
CA GLU A 453 -21.03 9.60 -13.21
C GLU A 453 -20.73 10.39 -14.49
N THR A 454 -20.85 11.71 -14.45
CA THR A 454 -20.61 12.58 -15.60
C THR A 454 -19.42 13.51 -15.36
N ILE A 455 -18.80 13.92 -16.46
CA ILE A 455 -17.72 14.96 -16.47
C ILE A 455 -18.12 16.21 -15.68
N GLY A 456 -19.39 16.59 -15.66
CA GLY A 456 -19.89 17.74 -14.91
C GLY A 456 -19.72 17.60 -13.38
N GLN A 457 -19.71 16.39 -12.84
CA GLN A 457 -19.41 16.14 -11.43
C GLN A 457 -17.91 16.27 -11.14
N LEU A 458 -17.05 15.89 -12.08
CA LEU A 458 -15.60 16.13 -12.03
C LEU A 458 -15.26 17.61 -12.27
N LEU A 459 -16.01 18.31 -13.12
CA LEU A 459 -15.86 19.76 -13.38
C LEU A 459 -16.43 20.64 -12.27
N GLY A 460 -17.23 20.10 -11.36
CA GLY A 460 -17.54 20.72 -10.06
C GLY A 460 -16.31 20.91 -9.15
N ALA A 461 -15.13 20.54 -9.64
CA ALA A 461 -13.83 20.67 -9.00
C ALA A 461 -13.53 22.08 -8.44
N ARG A 462 -14.09 23.15 -9.03
CA ARG A 462 -13.92 24.52 -8.51
C ARG A 462 -14.57 24.70 -7.12
N LYS A 463 -15.66 24.00 -6.83
CA LYS A 463 -16.28 23.93 -5.49
C LYS A 463 -15.49 23.03 -4.53
N LEU A 464 -14.92 21.93 -5.07
CA LEU A 464 -14.04 21.01 -4.33
C LEU A 464 -12.76 21.71 -3.88
N LEU A 465 -12.15 22.53 -4.73
CA LEU A 465 -10.91 23.28 -4.43
C LEU A 465 -11.09 24.37 -3.35
N ARG A 466 -12.31 24.71 -2.96
CA ARG A 466 -12.61 25.70 -1.91
C ARG A 466 -12.81 25.11 -0.52
N LYS A 467 -13.00 23.77 -0.42
CA LYS A 467 -13.14 23.06 0.85
C LYS A 467 -11.88 22.29 1.15
N ARG A 468 -11.50 22.29 2.40
CA ARG A 468 -10.46 21.42 2.95
C ARG A 468 -11.11 20.11 3.40
N TYR A 469 -10.53 18.98 3.00
CA TYR A 469 -11.10 17.65 3.26
C TYR A 469 -10.28 16.86 4.31
N GLY A 470 -9.45 17.54 5.11
CA GLY A 470 -8.57 16.86 6.05
C GLY A 470 -7.48 16.06 5.35
N LYS A 471 -7.10 14.93 5.90
CA LYS A 471 -6.04 14.06 5.37
C LYS A 471 -6.60 12.85 4.62
N ALA A 472 -5.80 12.31 3.72
CA ALA A 472 -5.98 10.99 3.15
C ALA A 472 -4.97 10.02 3.78
N TYR A 473 -5.39 8.79 4.02
CA TYR A 473 -4.59 7.77 4.71
C TYR A 473 -4.43 6.56 3.82
N VAL A 474 -3.21 6.04 3.73
CA VAL A 474 -2.90 4.75 3.10
C VAL A 474 -2.08 3.93 4.07
N ASN A 475 -2.60 2.79 4.48
CA ASN A 475 -1.90 1.89 5.38
C ASN A 475 -1.74 0.51 4.73
N PHE A 476 -0.51 0.01 4.68
CA PHE A 476 -0.18 -1.29 4.12
C PHE A 476 -0.26 -2.34 5.23
N ALA A 477 -1.16 -3.29 5.06
CA ALA A 477 -1.39 -4.34 6.02
C ALA A 477 -0.36 -5.48 5.91
N LYS A 478 -0.41 -6.41 6.86
CA LYS A 478 0.42 -7.62 6.82
C LYS A 478 0.28 -8.33 5.46
N PRO A 479 1.38 -8.53 4.72
CA PRO A 479 1.35 -9.21 3.43
C PRO A 479 1.01 -10.69 3.59
N ILE A 480 0.37 -11.27 2.56
CA ILE A 480 0.07 -12.70 2.49
C ILE A 480 0.91 -13.30 1.36
N MET A 481 1.88 -14.12 1.72
CA MET A 481 2.71 -14.85 0.76
C MET A 481 1.88 -15.98 0.17
N VAL A 482 1.60 -15.92 -1.15
CA VAL A 482 0.69 -16.87 -1.79
C VAL A 482 1.22 -18.29 -1.74
N ASP A 483 2.52 -18.50 -1.89
CA ASP A 483 3.12 -19.83 -1.81
C ASP A 483 2.96 -20.46 -0.44
N GLU A 484 3.27 -19.71 0.64
CA GLU A 484 3.11 -20.17 2.01
C GLU A 484 1.64 -20.47 2.34
N PHE A 485 0.75 -19.62 1.84
CA PHE A 485 -0.69 -19.81 2.02
C PHE A 485 -1.19 -21.08 1.29
N LEU A 486 -0.73 -21.30 0.05
CA LEU A 486 -1.08 -22.51 -0.71
C LEU A 486 -0.48 -23.77 -0.08
N ASP A 487 0.75 -23.70 0.43
CA ASP A 487 1.41 -24.82 1.11
C ASP A 487 0.64 -25.26 2.38
N GLN A 488 0.01 -24.29 3.07
CA GLN A 488 -0.83 -24.59 4.24
C GLN A 488 -2.19 -25.16 3.85
N GLN A 489 -2.83 -24.62 2.81
CA GLN A 489 -4.21 -25.00 2.42
C GLN A 489 -4.26 -26.24 1.52
N HIS A 490 -3.26 -26.45 0.67
CA HIS A 490 -3.19 -27.53 -0.28
C HIS A 490 -1.73 -27.94 -0.57
N PRO A 491 -1.06 -28.66 0.32
CA PRO A 491 0.39 -28.94 0.24
C PRO A 491 0.87 -29.54 -1.09
N SER A 492 0.02 -30.33 -1.77
CA SER A 492 0.34 -30.97 -3.05
C SER A 492 0.18 -30.09 -4.30
N TRP A 493 -0.18 -28.80 -4.16
CA TRP A 493 -0.48 -27.94 -5.31
C TRP A 493 0.68 -27.80 -6.31
N ARG A 494 1.92 -28.00 -5.85
CA ARG A 494 3.09 -27.90 -6.72
C ARG A 494 3.27 -29.13 -7.61
N ASP A 495 2.78 -30.29 -7.16
CA ASP A 495 2.94 -31.58 -7.84
C ASP A 495 1.82 -31.82 -8.86
N GLU A 496 0.73 -31.06 -8.78
CA GLU A 496 -0.39 -31.18 -9.71
C GLU A 496 -0.04 -30.61 -11.09
N ASP A 497 -0.36 -31.36 -12.14
CA ASP A 497 -0.32 -30.86 -13.51
C ASP A 497 -1.55 -29.98 -13.79
N LEU A 498 -1.38 -28.69 -13.59
CA LEU A 498 -2.39 -27.68 -13.80
C LEU A 498 -2.41 -27.11 -15.22
N SER A 499 -1.67 -27.71 -16.14
CA SER A 499 -1.62 -27.34 -17.57
C SER A 499 -2.95 -27.59 -18.30
N HIS A 500 -3.79 -28.49 -17.79
CA HIS A 500 -5.12 -28.74 -18.32
C HIS A 500 -6.12 -27.64 -17.96
N GLU A 501 -7.10 -27.42 -18.86
CA GLU A 501 -8.03 -26.26 -18.86
C GLU A 501 -9.04 -26.22 -17.71
N SER A 502 -9.16 -27.27 -16.93
CA SER A 502 -10.09 -27.34 -15.79
C SER A 502 -9.53 -26.58 -14.59
N LYS A 503 -10.35 -25.69 -14.01
CA LYS A 503 -10.05 -25.04 -12.73
C LYS A 503 -9.97 -26.13 -11.65
N PRO A 504 -8.88 -26.20 -10.86
CA PRO A 504 -8.78 -27.16 -9.75
C PRO A 504 -9.96 -27.00 -8.78
N LEU A 505 -10.52 -28.10 -8.32
CA LEU A 505 -11.69 -28.08 -7.40
C LEU A 505 -11.37 -27.36 -6.09
N TRP A 506 -10.16 -27.56 -5.56
CA TRP A 506 -9.70 -26.92 -4.32
C TRP A 506 -9.55 -25.41 -4.44
N LEU A 507 -9.26 -24.90 -5.65
CA LEU A 507 -8.94 -23.48 -5.86
C LEU A 507 -10.08 -22.55 -5.44
N SER A 508 -11.34 -22.96 -5.53
CA SER A 508 -12.46 -22.10 -5.15
C SER A 508 -12.48 -21.81 -3.66
N LYS A 509 -12.34 -22.85 -2.83
CA LYS A 509 -12.32 -22.73 -1.36
C LYS A 509 -11.10 -21.89 -0.92
N THR A 510 -9.95 -22.21 -1.47
CA THR A 510 -8.69 -21.50 -1.19
C THR A 510 -8.76 -20.00 -1.52
N VAL A 511 -9.41 -19.66 -2.64
CA VAL A 511 -9.65 -18.26 -3.04
C VAL A 511 -10.56 -17.53 -2.04
N ASP A 512 -11.62 -18.20 -1.56
CA ASP A 512 -12.55 -17.61 -0.60
C ASP A 512 -11.85 -17.37 0.76
N GLU A 513 -11.04 -18.31 1.23
CA GLU A 513 -10.24 -18.20 2.45
C GLU A 513 -9.17 -17.11 2.33
N LEU A 514 -8.48 -17.02 1.19
CA LEU A 514 -7.50 -15.97 0.91
C LEU A 514 -8.16 -14.58 0.86
N ALA A 515 -9.35 -14.50 0.27
CA ALA A 515 -10.13 -13.26 0.24
C ALA A 515 -10.55 -12.82 1.63
N GLU A 516 -11.04 -13.74 2.46
CA GLU A 516 -11.42 -13.46 3.83
C GLU A 516 -10.23 -13.00 4.68
N GLN A 517 -9.11 -13.71 4.59
CA GLN A 517 -7.86 -13.29 5.24
C GLN A 517 -7.42 -11.89 4.79
N GLY A 518 -7.50 -11.60 3.49
CA GLY A 518 -7.18 -10.28 2.96
C GLY A 518 -8.09 -9.19 3.50
N MET A 519 -9.40 -9.45 3.63
CA MET A 519 -10.36 -8.51 4.23
C MET A 519 -10.09 -8.27 5.71
N CYS A 520 -9.76 -9.30 6.47
CA CYS A 520 -9.35 -9.18 7.87
C CYS A 520 -8.10 -8.31 7.99
N ASN A 521 -7.08 -8.57 7.16
CA ASN A 521 -5.85 -7.78 7.19
C ASN A 521 -6.09 -6.31 6.80
N ILE A 522 -6.99 -6.02 5.85
CA ILE A 522 -7.41 -4.63 5.53
C ILE A 522 -8.01 -3.96 6.77
N ASN A 523 -8.84 -4.65 7.49
CA ASN A 523 -9.51 -4.12 8.68
C ASN A 523 -8.52 -3.91 9.83
N ASP A 524 -7.58 -4.86 10.02
CA ASP A 524 -6.50 -4.73 10.99
C ASP A 524 -5.58 -3.52 10.71
N ALA A 525 -5.44 -3.11 9.45
CA ALA A 525 -4.64 -1.97 9.04
C ALA A 525 -5.41 -0.63 9.10
N VAL A 526 -6.49 -0.59 9.85
CA VAL A 526 -7.28 0.64 10.00
C VAL A 526 -6.45 1.81 10.51
N VAL A 527 -6.70 3.00 9.96
CA VAL A 527 -6.19 4.25 10.52
C VAL A 527 -7.32 4.91 11.31
N VAL A 528 -7.12 4.98 12.62
CA VAL A 528 -8.06 5.63 13.54
C VAL A 528 -7.85 7.13 13.43
N SER A 529 -8.72 7.79 12.67
CA SER A 529 -8.63 9.23 12.39
C SER A 529 -9.38 10.07 13.44
N PRO A 530 -9.01 11.36 13.61
CA PRO A 530 -9.68 12.28 14.53
C PRO A 530 -11.19 12.34 14.32
N ILE A 531 -11.60 12.42 13.05
CA ILE A 531 -13.03 12.48 12.69
C ILE A 531 -13.76 11.20 13.09
N ALA A 532 -13.13 10.05 12.87
CA ALA A 532 -13.74 8.76 13.21
C ALA A 532 -13.88 8.57 14.72
N LEU A 533 -12.86 8.95 15.52
CA LEU A 533 -12.93 8.91 16.99
C LEU A 533 -14.01 9.84 17.53
N THR A 534 -14.00 11.11 17.09
CA THR A 534 -15.01 12.08 17.54
C THR A 534 -16.42 11.65 17.12
N ALA A 535 -16.58 11.12 15.88
CA ALA A 535 -17.86 10.58 15.43
C ALA A 535 -18.33 9.42 16.30
N THR A 536 -17.43 8.56 16.74
CA THR A 536 -17.75 7.42 17.60
C THR A 536 -18.27 7.87 18.96
N ALA A 537 -17.60 8.81 19.61
CA ALA A 537 -18.01 9.38 20.88
C ALA A 537 -19.39 10.09 20.78
N MET A 538 -19.50 11.01 19.83
CA MET A 538 -20.69 11.84 19.66
C MET A 538 -21.93 11.03 19.30
N LEU A 539 -21.81 9.98 18.47
CA LEU A 539 -22.93 9.12 18.08
C LEU A 539 -23.33 8.12 19.16
N ALA A 540 -22.44 7.79 20.07
CA ALA A 540 -22.74 6.95 21.24
C ALA A 540 -23.36 7.75 22.38
N SER A 541 -23.20 9.09 22.37
CA SER A 541 -23.75 9.96 23.42
C SER A 541 -25.27 10.23 23.23
N PRO A 542 -26.03 10.29 24.31
CA PRO A 542 -27.42 10.71 24.26
C PRO A 542 -27.58 12.08 23.60
N LYS A 543 -28.63 12.25 22.79
CA LYS A 543 -28.92 13.49 22.05
C LYS A 543 -27.79 13.96 21.13
N ARG A 544 -26.73 13.16 20.92
CA ARG A 544 -25.56 13.49 20.08
C ARG A 544 -24.89 14.81 20.51
N ALA A 545 -24.86 15.02 21.80
CA ALA A 545 -24.26 16.18 22.45
C ALA A 545 -23.42 15.72 23.65
N MET A 546 -22.28 16.35 23.84
CA MET A 546 -21.33 16.01 24.89
C MET A 546 -20.62 17.24 25.37
N ALA A 547 -20.39 17.38 26.66
CA ALA A 547 -19.55 18.43 27.22
C ALA A 547 -18.10 18.21 26.75
N GLU A 548 -17.36 19.27 26.49
CA GLU A 548 -16.00 19.18 25.99
C GLU A 548 -15.10 18.36 26.92
N SER A 549 -15.20 18.59 28.24
CA SER A 549 -14.43 17.85 29.23
C SER A 549 -14.70 16.34 29.19
N GLU A 550 -15.97 15.96 29.04
CA GLU A 550 -16.38 14.56 28.91
C GLU A 550 -15.85 13.94 27.61
N LEU A 551 -15.94 14.67 26.48
CA LEU A 551 -15.42 14.21 25.22
C LEU A 551 -13.90 14.02 25.28
N LEU A 552 -13.14 14.96 25.84
CA LEU A 552 -11.69 14.86 25.98
C LEU A 552 -11.29 13.63 26.82
N LYS A 553 -11.97 13.39 27.95
CA LYS A 553 -11.74 12.19 28.77
C LYS A 553 -12.10 10.90 28.03
N PHE A 554 -13.23 10.87 27.34
CA PHE A 554 -13.59 9.70 26.53
C PHE A 554 -12.55 9.41 25.48
N LEU A 555 -12.06 10.41 24.74
CA LEU A 555 -11.02 10.25 23.72
C LEU A 555 -9.72 9.73 24.32
N GLU A 556 -9.31 10.25 25.50
CA GLU A 556 -8.12 9.77 26.21
C GLU A 556 -8.24 8.28 26.56
N VAL A 557 -9.35 7.88 27.20
CA VAL A 557 -9.62 6.49 27.57
C VAL A 557 -9.72 5.60 26.33
N ALA A 558 -10.43 6.03 25.30
CA ALA A 558 -10.58 5.28 24.06
C ALA A 558 -9.23 5.03 23.36
N ILE A 559 -8.36 6.05 23.30
CA ILE A 559 -7.01 5.93 22.73
C ILE A 559 -6.17 4.93 23.51
N ARG A 560 -6.22 4.97 24.84
CA ARG A 560 -5.49 4.02 25.71
C ARG A 560 -5.99 2.59 25.50
N ILE A 561 -7.30 2.37 25.53
CA ILE A 561 -7.91 1.04 25.28
C ILE A 561 -7.51 0.50 23.91
N ILE A 562 -7.52 1.35 22.88
CA ILE A 562 -7.09 0.95 21.53
C ILE A 562 -5.60 0.59 21.53
N SER A 563 -4.74 1.40 22.15
CA SER A 563 -3.30 1.20 22.13
C SER A 563 -2.84 -0.01 22.95
N GLU A 564 -3.50 -0.28 24.07
CA GLU A 564 -3.12 -1.32 25.03
C GLU A 564 -3.89 -2.63 24.85
N GLY A 565 -5.19 -2.51 24.57
CA GLY A 565 -6.13 -3.64 24.54
C GLY A 565 -6.16 -4.41 23.22
N MET A 566 -5.82 -3.77 22.11
CA MET A 566 -6.01 -4.37 20.79
C MET A 566 -4.72 -4.79 20.14
N ASN A 567 -4.68 -6.03 19.69
CA ASN A 567 -3.61 -6.55 18.84
C ASN A 567 -3.79 -6.06 17.40
N PHE A 568 -3.70 -4.75 17.18
CA PHE A 568 -3.48 -4.26 15.83
C PHE A 568 -2.07 -4.60 15.41
N GLN A 569 -1.91 -5.57 14.55
CA GLN A 569 -0.61 -5.85 13.95
C GLN A 569 -0.17 -4.74 13.00
N SER A 570 -1.11 -4.01 12.43
CA SER A 570 -0.87 -2.98 11.42
C SER A 570 -1.76 -1.74 11.57
N GLY A 571 -2.60 -1.65 12.60
CA GLY A 571 -3.46 -0.49 12.86
C GLY A 571 -2.67 0.70 13.41
N THR A 572 -3.17 1.89 13.18
CA THR A 572 -2.49 3.14 13.58
C THR A 572 -3.50 4.18 14.05
N ILE A 573 -3.14 4.93 15.09
CA ILE A 573 -3.88 6.13 15.53
C ILE A 573 -3.15 7.34 14.95
N SER A 574 -3.83 8.13 14.14
CA SER A 574 -3.18 9.24 13.43
C SER A 574 -2.88 10.45 14.31
N ARG A 575 -3.63 10.63 15.41
CA ARG A 575 -3.41 11.65 16.43
C ARG A 575 -3.78 11.12 17.80
N THR A 576 -3.00 11.47 18.83
CA THR A 576 -3.17 10.97 20.19
C THR A 576 -3.54 12.05 21.23
N ASP A 577 -3.38 13.34 20.90
CA ASP A 577 -3.81 14.43 21.80
C ASP A 577 -5.32 14.69 21.61
N PRO A 578 -6.16 14.49 22.66
CA PRO A 578 -7.60 14.72 22.59
C PRO A 578 -7.99 16.15 22.18
N LYS A 579 -7.24 17.17 22.62
CA LYS A 579 -7.52 18.58 22.25
C LYS A 579 -7.29 18.83 20.76
N ASP A 580 -6.20 18.30 20.22
CA ASP A 580 -5.89 18.35 18.79
C ASP A 580 -6.95 17.61 17.96
N ILE A 581 -7.43 16.47 18.47
CA ILE A 581 -8.48 15.68 17.81
C ILE A 581 -9.77 16.48 17.71
N VAL A 582 -10.23 17.09 18.82
CA VAL A 582 -11.47 17.86 18.85
C VAL A 582 -11.33 19.11 17.97
N SER A 583 -10.26 19.87 18.10
CA SER A 583 -10.00 21.07 17.30
C SER A 583 -10.01 20.76 15.80
N PHE A 584 -9.33 19.69 15.40
CA PHE A 584 -9.30 19.26 14.01
C PHE A 584 -10.68 18.76 13.53
N ALA A 585 -11.41 18.04 14.37
CA ALA A 585 -12.76 17.59 14.03
C ALA A 585 -13.73 18.75 13.81
N GLU A 586 -13.64 19.82 14.60
CA GLU A 586 -14.42 21.04 14.39
C GLU A 586 -14.06 21.75 13.08
N GLU A 587 -12.76 21.81 12.72
CA GLU A 587 -12.30 22.44 11.46
C GLU A 587 -12.83 21.70 10.21
N VAL A 588 -12.81 20.37 10.23
CA VAL A 588 -13.06 19.56 9.03
C VAL A 588 -14.48 19.03 8.94
N SER A 589 -15.21 18.94 10.07
CA SER A 589 -16.57 18.39 10.13
C SER A 589 -17.64 19.47 10.37
N SER A 590 -18.87 19.02 10.63
CA SER A 590 -20.01 19.91 10.94
C SER A 590 -20.37 19.91 12.42
N ILE A 591 -19.42 19.55 13.30
CA ILE A 591 -19.61 19.64 14.75
C ILE A 591 -19.75 21.10 15.15
N LYS A 592 -20.75 21.41 15.99
CA LYS A 592 -21.00 22.76 16.47
C LYS A 592 -20.68 22.85 17.95
N ARG A 593 -19.99 23.91 18.33
CA ARG A 593 -19.69 24.25 19.70
C ARG A 593 -20.70 25.29 20.23
N PHE A 594 -21.30 25.01 21.34
CA PHE A 594 -22.11 25.95 22.09
C PHE A 594 -21.35 26.32 23.38
N LYS A 595 -21.13 27.62 23.54
CA LYS A 595 -20.43 28.14 24.72
C LYS A 595 -21.36 28.23 25.90
N TYR A 596 -21.00 27.58 27.02
CA TYR A 596 -21.69 27.67 28.29
C TYR A 596 -20.70 28.07 29.39
N PRO A 597 -21.16 28.83 30.41
CA PRO A 597 -20.31 29.13 31.56
C PRO A 597 -19.81 27.82 32.21
N GLY A 598 -18.51 27.65 32.25
CA GLY A 598 -17.84 26.51 32.89
C GLY A 598 -17.48 25.34 31.99
N ASN A 599 -18.26 25.01 30.94
CA ASN A 599 -17.94 23.92 30.04
C ASN A 599 -18.69 24.02 28.71
N ASP A 600 -17.97 24.06 27.60
CA ASP A 600 -18.56 24.10 26.28
C ASP A 600 -19.22 22.76 25.91
N VAL A 601 -20.29 22.80 25.13
CA VAL A 601 -21.00 21.60 24.65
C VAL A 601 -20.82 21.48 23.14
N LEU A 602 -20.35 20.32 22.73
CA LEU A 602 -20.25 19.93 21.32
C LEU A 602 -21.52 19.16 20.92
N HIS A 603 -22.05 19.45 19.74
CA HIS A 603 -23.31 18.90 19.26
C HIS A 603 -23.28 18.56 17.77
N LEU A 604 -23.95 17.47 17.41
CA LEU A 604 -24.23 17.06 16.04
C LEU A 604 -25.73 17.15 15.76
N ASN A 605 -26.11 17.90 14.73
CA ASN A 605 -27.47 17.83 14.24
C ASN A 605 -27.75 16.48 13.53
N GLU A 606 -29.02 16.19 13.30
CA GLU A 606 -29.44 14.89 12.75
C GLU A 606 -28.86 14.60 11.36
N ALA A 607 -28.83 15.60 10.47
CA ALA A 607 -28.31 15.42 9.11
C ALA A 607 -26.79 15.15 9.13
N ASP A 608 -26.05 15.83 9.99
CA ASP A 608 -24.60 15.65 10.13
C ASP A 608 -24.27 14.34 10.87
N ALA A 609 -25.12 13.89 11.81
CA ALA A 609 -24.98 12.59 12.49
C ALA A 609 -25.03 11.43 11.50
N VAL A 610 -25.89 11.50 10.48
CA VAL A 610 -25.91 10.50 9.40
C VAL A 610 -24.60 10.51 8.61
N VAL A 611 -24.02 11.68 8.34
CA VAL A 611 -22.67 11.79 7.71
C VAL A 611 -21.61 11.18 8.62
N MET A 612 -21.63 11.53 9.90
CA MET A 612 -20.63 11.07 10.88
C MET A 612 -20.70 9.55 11.12
N SER A 613 -21.88 8.93 10.92
CA SER A 613 -21.99 7.47 11.02
C SER A 613 -21.11 6.73 10.01
N TYR A 614 -20.83 7.33 8.85
CA TYR A 614 -19.89 6.78 7.89
C TYR A 614 -18.47 6.67 8.49
N TYR A 615 -18.00 7.71 9.17
CA TYR A 615 -16.65 7.74 9.76
C TYR A 615 -16.55 6.85 10.99
N ARG A 616 -17.57 6.84 11.87
CA ARG A 616 -17.66 5.86 12.96
C ARG A 616 -17.53 4.43 12.43
N ASN A 617 -18.24 4.11 11.36
CA ASN A 617 -18.25 2.77 10.80
C ASN A 617 -16.90 2.34 10.19
N ASN A 618 -15.99 3.27 9.90
CA ASN A 618 -14.63 2.91 9.51
C ASN A 618 -13.84 2.26 10.64
N ILE A 619 -14.14 2.61 11.91
CA ILE A 619 -13.39 2.17 13.09
C ILE A 619 -14.23 1.39 14.12
N ILE A 620 -15.51 1.15 13.86
CA ILE A 620 -16.41 0.52 14.83
C ILE A 620 -15.94 -0.86 15.28
N HIS A 621 -15.29 -1.60 14.40
CA HIS A 621 -14.72 -2.92 14.69
C HIS A 621 -13.63 -2.89 15.78
N VAL A 622 -12.96 -1.75 15.93
CA VAL A 622 -11.94 -1.50 16.97
C VAL A 622 -12.55 -1.53 18.36
N PHE A 623 -13.78 -1.07 18.49
CA PHE A 623 -14.51 -0.98 19.75
C PHE A 623 -15.40 -2.18 20.04
N THR A 624 -15.30 -3.24 19.23
CA THR A 624 -16.21 -4.40 19.34
C THR A 624 -16.19 -5.03 20.73
N LEU A 625 -15.00 -5.40 21.25
CA LEU A 625 -14.89 -6.01 22.57
C LEU A 625 -15.18 -5.03 23.71
N PRO A 626 -14.56 -3.86 23.81
CA PRO A 626 -14.80 -2.96 24.94
C PRO A 626 -16.26 -2.50 24.99
N SER A 627 -16.90 -2.27 23.84
CA SER A 627 -18.33 -1.92 23.81
C SER A 627 -19.24 -3.08 24.19
N LEU A 628 -18.94 -4.30 23.71
CA LEU A 628 -19.74 -5.49 24.06
C LEU A 628 -19.63 -5.79 25.57
N ILE A 629 -18.42 -5.74 26.12
CA ILE A 629 -18.18 -5.91 27.56
C ILE A 629 -18.94 -4.84 28.37
N ALA A 630 -18.82 -3.56 27.96
CA ALA A 630 -19.51 -2.48 28.63
C ALA A 630 -21.04 -2.64 28.68
N ASN A 631 -21.64 -3.29 27.67
CA ASN A 631 -23.07 -3.54 27.62
C ASN A 631 -23.57 -4.47 28.75
N PHE A 632 -22.78 -5.42 29.25
CA PHE A 632 -23.17 -6.25 30.39
C PHE A 632 -23.43 -5.41 31.64
N PHE A 633 -22.67 -4.33 31.83
CA PHE A 633 -22.71 -3.47 33.01
C PHE A 633 -23.77 -2.35 32.95
N LEU A 634 -24.52 -2.23 31.85
CA LEU A 634 -25.67 -1.33 31.80
C LEU A 634 -26.82 -1.84 32.64
N TYR A 635 -26.94 -3.16 32.77
CA TYR A 635 -28.06 -3.82 33.45
C TYR A 635 -27.65 -4.56 34.73
N GLN A 636 -26.38 -4.86 34.91
CA GLN A 636 -25.83 -5.56 36.07
C GLN A 636 -24.74 -4.71 36.73
N GLU A 637 -24.72 -4.70 38.06
CA GLU A 637 -23.71 -3.98 38.81
C GLU A 637 -22.39 -4.76 38.85
N GLU A 638 -22.49 -6.08 39.02
CA GLU A 638 -21.38 -7.02 39.10
C GLU A 638 -21.58 -8.19 38.12
N VAL A 639 -20.53 -8.60 37.45
CA VAL A 639 -20.53 -9.74 36.51
C VAL A 639 -19.24 -10.55 36.69
N SER A 640 -19.36 -11.87 36.81
CA SER A 640 -18.20 -12.76 36.88
C SER A 640 -17.45 -12.82 35.55
N GLU A 641 -16.15 -13.01 35.62
CA GLU A 641 -15.33 -13.16 34.41
C GLU A 641 -15.86 -14.25 33.48
N GLN A 642 -16.26 -15.39 34.05
CA GLN A 642 -16.79 -16.49 33.25
C GLN A 642 -18.06 -16.10 32.49
N ALA A 643 -19.00 -15.39 33.15
CA ALA A 643 -20.19 -14.90 32.48
C ALA A 643 -19.91 -13.91 31.35
N ILE A 644 -18.89 -13.07 31.52
CA ILE A 644 -18.44 -12.18 30.43
C ILE A 644 -17.83 -12.99 29.28
N LEU A 645 -16.96 -13.95 29.57
CA LEU A 645 -16.35 -14.81 28.55
C LEU A 645 -17.42 -15.55 27.73
N ASP A 646 -18.36 -16.18 28.40
CA ASP A 646 -19.44 -16.97 27.76
C ASP A 646 -20.38 -16.07 26.94
N GLY A 647 -20.74 -14.92 27.50
CA GLY A 647 -21.60 -13.96 26.82
C GLY A 647 -20.95 -13.32 25.61
N VAL A 648 -19.68 -12.94 25.71
CA VAL A 648 -18.93 -12.39 24.55
C VAL A 648 -18.80 -13.45 23.45
N LYS A 649 -18.43 -14.69 23.79
CA LYS A 649 -18.29 -15.80 22.83
C LYS A 649 -19.59 -16.09 22.08
N ALA A 650 -20.75 -15.94 22.70
CA ALA A 650 -22.03 -16.12 22.02
C ALA A 650 -22.25 -15.12 20.85
N PHE A 651 -21.72 -13.91 20.95
CA PHE A 651 -21.84 -12.87 19.92
C PHE A 651 -20.69 -12.88 18.91
N LEU A 652 -19.52 -13.41 19.27
CA LEU A 652 -18.32 -13.35 18.44
C LEU A 652 -18.48 -13.91 17.02
N PRO A 653 -19.15 -15.05 16.77
CA PRO A 653 -19.31 -15.57 15.40
C PRO A 653 -20.01 -14.59 14.46
N PHE A 654 -21.03 -13.87 14.97
CA PHE A 654 -21.75 -12.86 14.20
C PHE A 654 -20.87 -11.63 13.94
N LEU A 655 -20.17 -11.16 14.97
CA LEU A 655 -19.31 -9.98 14.91
C LEU A 655 -18.07 -10.22 14.04
N LYS A 656 -17.44 -11.40 14.13
CA LYS A 656 -16.33 -11.80 13.26
C LYS A 656 -16.72 -11.72 11.79
N ARG A 657 -17.89 -12.24 11.44
CA ARG A 657 -18.39 -12.25 10.05
C ARG A 657 -18.80 -10.86 9.58
N GLU A 658 -19.43 -10.05 10.45
CA GLU A 658 -19.88 -8.70 10.09
C GLU A 658 -18.72 -7.71 9.94
N PHE A 659 -17.66 -7.86 10.76
CA PHE A 659 -16.54 -6.92 10.84
C PHE A 659 -15.21 -7.48 10.33
N PHE A 660 -15.19 -8.69 9.78
CA PHE A 660 -13.92 -9.33 9.36
C PHE A 660 -12.87 -9.33 10.47
N LEU A 661 -13.24 -9.78 11.67
CA LEU A 661 -12.35 -9.91 12.81
C LEU A 661 -11.61 -11.23 12.73
N ARG A 662 -10.28 -11.19 12.85
CA ARG A 662 -9.42 -12.36 12.78
C ARG A 662 -8.88 -12.73 14.16
N TRP A 663 -9.74 -13.24 15.00
CA TRP A 663 -9.32 -13.84 16.25
C TRP A 663 -9.47 -15.35 16.15
N SER A 664 -8.37 -16.09 16.39
CA SER A 664 -8.46 -17.55 16.51
C SER A 664 -9.25 -17.91 17.76
N ASP A 665 -9.90 -19.04 17.75
CA ASP A 665 -10.71 -19.48 18.90
C ASP A 665 -9.83 -19.68 20.16
N ASP A 666 -8.55 -20.02 19.99
CA ASP A 666 -7.56 -20.14 21.08
C ASP A 666 -7.20 -18.77 21.68
N ASP A 667 -7.21 -17.70 20.88
CA ASP A 667 -6.84 -16.35 21.32
C ASP A 667 -8.00 -15.57 21.95
N GLU A 668 -9.26 -15.97 21.74
CA GLU A 668 -10.45 -15.22 22.16
C GLU A 668 -10.44 -14.88 23.64
N ASN A 669 -10.19 -15.88 24.48
CA ASN A 669 -10.15 -15.68 25.94
C ASN A 669 -9.07 -14.68 26.33
N GLN A 670 -7.92 -14.75 25.69
CA GLN A 670 -6.81 -13.83 25.94
C GLN A 670 -7.18 -12.40 25.56
N PHE A 671 -7.81 -12.19 24.41
CA PHE A 671 -8.26 -10.86 23.98
C PHE A 671 -9.33 -10.27 24.90
N ILE A 672 -10.29 -11.09 25.33
CA ILE A 672 -11.34 -10.64 26.27
C ILE A 672 -10.71 -10.24 27.61
N ARG A 673 -9.82 -11.06 28.17
CA ARG A 673 -9.14 -10.75 29.45
C ARG A 673 -8.25 -9.53 29.32
N LYS A 674 -7.52 -9.38 28.22
CA LYS A 674 -6.69 -8.19 27.95
C LYS A 674 -7.54 -6.93 27.87
N THR A 675 -8.73 -7.01 27.24
CA THR A 675 -9.67 -5.89 27.19
C THR A 675 -10.24 -5.57 28.55
N LEU A 676 -10.61 -6.57 29.37
CA LEU A 676 -11.06 -6.38 30.74
C LEU A 676 -9.99 -5.68 31.60
N HIS A 677 -8.75 -6.11 31.48
CA HIS A 677 -7.62 -5.50 32.17
C HIS A 677 -7.45 -4.03 31.77
N SER A 678 -7.41 -3.74 30.46
CA SER A 678 -7.31 -2.36 29.96
C SER A 678 -8.51 -1.50 30.39
N MET A 679 -9.73 -2.03 30.41
CA MET A 679 -10.91 -1.30 30.91
C MET A 679 -10.82 -1.03 32.41
N THR A 680 -10.20 -1.93 33.19
CA THR A 680 -9.97 -1.76 34.62
C THR A 680 -8.91 -0.71 34.88
N ASP A 681 -7.77 -0.77 34.19
CA ASP A 681 -6.66 0.19 34.32
C ASP A 681 -7.09 1.62 33.97
N ASN A 682 -8.06 1.74 33.07
CA ASN A 682 -8.63 3.02 32.64
C ASN A 682 -9.91 3.42 33.43
N GLY A 683 -10.20 2.74 34.54
CA GLY A 683 -11.26 3.09 35.47
C GLY A 683 -12.70 2.80 35.01
N LEU A 684 -12.88 2.17 33.83
CA LEU A 684 -14.21 1.80 33.34
C LEU A 684 -14.84 0.63 34.10
N LEU A 685 -14.00 -0.22 34.71
CA LEU A 685 -14.40 -1.37 35.51
C LEU A 685 -13.56 -1.43 36.80
N ILE A 686 -14.08 -2.08 37.81
CA ILE A 686 -13.39 -2.35 39.07
C ILE A 686 -13.27 -3.87 39.20
N HIS A 687 -12.03 -4.38 39.25
CA HIS A 687 -11.79 -5.81 39.47
C HIS A 687 -11.94 -6.16 40.94
N ILE A 688 -12.77 -7.15 41.25
CA ILE A 688 -12.97 -7.70 42.58
C ILE A 688 -12.27 -9.05 42.62
N GLY A 689 -11.17 -9.16 43.38
CA GLY A 689 -10.43 -10.40 43.53
C GLY A 689 -11.22 -11.43 44.34
N GLY A 690 -10.84 -12.70 44.23
CA GLY A 690 -11.42 -13.81 44.95
C GLY A 690 -11.21 -15.15 44.24
N SER A 691 -11.84 -16.22 44.72
CA SER A 691 -11.78 -17.54 44.09
C SER A 691 -12.44 -17.58 42.70
N SER A 692 -13.31 -16.59 42.39
CA SER A 692 -13.92 -16.38 41.08
C SER A 692 -13.78 -14.89 40.73
N PRO A 693 -12.90 -14.51 39.76
CA PRO A 693 -12.73 -13.12 39.38
C PRO A 693 -14.07 -12.50 38.94
N THR A 694 -14.38 -11.33 39.52
CA THR A 694 -15.62 -10.59 39.26
C THR A 694 -15.28 -9.15 38.94
N TYR A 695 -16.03 -8.53 38.06
CA TYR A 695 -15.90 -7.13 37.70
C TYR A 695 -17.15 -6.37 38.11
N ARG A 696 -16.97 -5.15 38.58
CA ARG A 696 -18.04 -4.23 38.99
C ARG A 696 -17.95 -2.95 38.18
N ARG A 697 -19.09 -2.38 37.84
CA ARG A 697 -19.13 -1.04 37.24
C ARG A 697 -18.87 0.04 38.30
N PRO A 698 -18.38 1.22 37.90
CA PRO A 698 -18.35 2.39 38.78
C PRO A 698 -19.76 2.76 39.28
N ILE A 699 -19.83 3.50 40.38
CA ILE A 699 -21.12 4.01 40.92
C ILE A 699 -21.74 4.95 39.86
N VAL A 700 -23.09 4.92 39.79
CA VAL A 700 -23.84 5.66 38.75
C VAL A 700 -23.57 7.17 38.73
N ALA A 701 -23.22 7.74 39.90
CA ALA A 701 -22.87 9.15 40.03
C ALA A 701 -21.43 9.49 39.59
N ALA A 702 -20.57 8.49 39.35
CA ALA A 702 -19.21 8.70 38.95
C ALA A 702 -19.12 9.04 37.45
N GLU A 703 -18.12 9.84 37.10
CA GLU A 703 -17.87 10.23 35.71
C GLU A 703 -17.47 9.03 34.84
N GLU A 704 -16.74 8.08 35.41
CA GLU A 704 -16.33 6.83 34.80
C GLU A 704 -17.51 5.97 34.36
N TYR A 705 -18.65 6.02 35.08
CA TYR A 705 -19.88 5.36 34.63
C TYR A 705 -20.47 6.02 33.36
N GLY A 706 -20.35 7.35 33.24
CA GLY A 706 -20.70 8.09 32.03
C GLY A 706 -19.89 7.61 30.82
N LEU A 707 -18.57 7.45 31.02
CA LEU A 707 -17.65 6.94 30.00
C LEU A 707 -17.97 5.48 29.61
N LEU A 708 -18.24 4.62 30.60
CA LEU A 708 -18.65 3.23 30.39
C LEU A 708 -19.95 3.15 29.56
N LYS A 709 -20.94 3.99 29.89
CA LYS A 709 -22.21 4.07 29.15
C LYS A 709 -22.00 4.54 27.70
N THR A 710 -21.12 5.52 27.48
CA THR A 710 -20.75 5.96 26.13
C THR A 710 -20.04 4.83 25.37
N MET A 711 -19.14 4.10 26.01
CA MET A 711 -18.48 2.93 25.42
C MET A 711 -19.50 1.86 25.02
N ALA A 712 -20.44 1.52 25.86
CA ALA A 712 -21.52 0.57 25.57
C ALA A 712 -22.37 1.02 24.37
N GLY A 713 -22.67 2.33 24.27
CA GLY A 713 -23.47 2.92 23.20
C GLY A 713 -22.90 2.76 21.79
N ILE A 714 -21.61 2.47 21.64
CA ILE A 714 -20.95 2.34 20.32
C ILE A 714 -21.57 1.20 19.49
N LEU A 715 -21.81 0.03 20.09
CA LEU A 715 -22.39 -1.14 19.43
C LEU A 715 -23.91 -1.25 19.59
N GLN A 716 -24.54 -0.43 20.40
CA GLN A 716 -25.94 -0.60 20.79
C GLN A 716 -26.88 -0.80 19.58
N THR A 717 -26.75 0.02 18.53
CA THR A 717 -27.57 -0.10 17.31
C THR A 717 -27.41 -1.43 16.58
N ILE A 718 -26.27 -2.10 16.74
CA ILE A 718 -25.97 -3.41 16.15
C ILE A 718 -26.57 -4.50 16.99
N LEU A 719 -26.40 -4.43 18.30
CA LEU A 719 -26.98 -5.37 19.25
C LEU A 719 -28.52 -5.34 19.22
N GLU A 720 -29.13 -4.15 19.15
CA GLU A 720 -30.57 -3.98 18.95
C GLU A 720 -31.05 -4.64 17.65
N ARG A 721 -30.33 -4.47 16.54
CA ARG A 721 -30.64 -5.12 15.27
C ARG A 721 -30.61 -6.65 15.41
N TYR A 722 -29.60 -7.21 16.10
CA TYR A 722 -29.53 -8.65 16.37
C TYR A 722 -30.70 -9.10 17.25
N GLY A 723 -31.01 -8.35 18.32
CA GLY A 723 -32.15 -8.64 19.19
C GLY A 723 -33.48 -8.67 18.43
N ILE A 724 -33.74 -7.67 17.59
CA ILE A 724 -34.93 -7.61 16.74
C ILE A 724 -34.98 -8.82 15.78
N THR A 725 -33.84 -9.14 15.15
CA THR A 725 -33.77 -10.28 14.22
C THR A 725 -34.07 -11.59 14.92
N LEU A 726 -33.50 -11.82 16.13
CA LEU A 726 -33.74 -13.01 16.93
C LEU A 726 -35.20 -13.08 17.42
N ALA A 727 -35.77 -11.96 17.84
CA ALA A 727 -37.19 -11.90 18.24
C ALA A 727 -38.13 -12.26 17.09
N ILE A 728 -37.87 -11.79 15.88
CA ILE A 728 -38.63 -12.15 14.68
C ILE A 728 -38.46 -13.63 14.35
N LEU A 729 -37.25 -14.18 14.39
CA LEU A 729 -36.99 -15.60 14.10
C LEU A 729 -37.61 -16.52 15.18
N GLY A 730 -37.63 -16.09 16.44
CA GLY A 730 -38.25 -16.83 17.53
C GLY A 730 -39.79 -16.79 17.54
N SER A 731 -40.41 -15.90 16.72
CA SER A 731 -41.86 -15.84 16.54
C SER A 731 -42.39 -16.76 15.41
N PHE A 732 -41.49 -17.41 14.66
CA PHE A 732 -41.81 -18.44 13.68
C PHE A 732 -41.54 -19.83 14.25
#